data_26090205e53d5f2a17887cb23c0ddc36
#
_entry.id   26090205e53d5f2a17887cb23c0ddc36
#
_cell.length_a   1.000
_cell.length_b   1.000
_cell.length_c   1.000
_cell.angle_alpha   90.00
_cell.angle_beta   90.00
_cell.angle_gamma   90.00
#
_symmetry.space_group_name_H-M   'P 1'
#
loop_
_entity.id
_entity.type
_entity.pdbx_description
1 polymer ?
#
loop_
_entity_poly.entity_id
_entity_poly.type
_entity_poly.pdbx_seq_one_letter_code
_entity_poly.pdbx_strand_id
1 'polypeptide(L)'
;MRRAFRFVIGLVLGLALLTWITSILVQRTTRRWVANDANLRAQLVVGAARQTLTSHWRKDQSEELQSTLAEIARNERIMAAAACNGDLSLLASTTTFPSRFSCIEIGNHVRPRADAPMEMWSTWNQRDILPGGSVFVSAIPVFDGDQPLGFVVLVHDLSYAERRESGAQQFVLIAFGFMAVAASVITLVVARHSWRSWSDEIRRLARGEAPKQSEFRPILRDVRELVDRIMVERETEMEGGAWTPQRLKLTLKRHLQGEKVVIVANREPYIHERQADGSIKVLHPASGLVTALEPVVQACSGVWIAHGGGSADRETADKNGRIRVPPGEESYFVRRVWLSKEEEQGYYYGFANEGLWPLCHIAHARPVFRSDDWRYYQTVNKTFADAVCEEVDSDDPIILVQDYHFALAPSLIRERLPRATVIMFWHIPWPNSERLGICPWRKEILEGMLGNSIIGFHTQSHCNNFIDSVDRFLESRIDREQNAVVQRGRTTLVRPYPISLEWPVHWLKTAPSPEECRASVFAELGLKPDALLGVGVDRLDYTKGVEERFLAVESLLERHPMFRGRFTFVQLAAPSRTLIERYRQLNDSVEQLAARINERFAQGTYRPIILLRSHHEPPTVFRYYRAADVCYVSSLHDGMNLVAKEFVAARDDERGVLVLSQFTGAARELTEALIVNPYDIEEASSALVTALNMPRDEQRERMRSMRAFLAEFNVYRWAGRMLVDAARLRRRGRLTGRLAERLVESSSS
;
A
#
# COMPACT_ATOMS: atom_id res chain seq x y z
N MET A 1 7.54 -30.63 11.05
CA MET A 1 6.79 -31.79 10.55
C MET A 1 5.37 -31.47 10.09
N ARG A 2 4.49 -30.79 10.87
CA ARG A 2 3.10 -30.49 10.45
C ARG A 2 2.97 -29.67 9.14
N ARG A 3 3.88 -28.75 8.81
CA ARG A 3 3.84 -27.96 7.58
C ARG A 3 4.28 -28.76 6.35
N ALA A 4 5.32 -29.60 6.45
CA ALA A 4 5.74 -30.48 5.38
C ALA A 4 4.65 -31.51 5.05
N PHE A 5 3.93 -32.01 6.04
CA PHE A 5 2.79 -32.90 5.86
C PHE A 5 1.63 -32.24 5.11
N ARG A 6 1.33 -30.96 5.38
CA ARG A 6 0.32 -30.19 4.61
C ARG A 6 0.74 -29.98 3.17
N PHE A 7 2.03 -29.80 2.90
CA PHE A 7 2.54 -29.65 1.53
C PHE A 7 2.45 -30.96 0.74
N VAL A 8 2.77 -32.09 1.38
CA VAL A 8 2.62 -33.44 0.79
C VAL A 8 1.15 -33.74 0.51
N ILE A 9 0.23 -33.41 1.41
CA ILE A 9 -1.22 -33.56 1.18
C ILE A 9 -1.66 -32.71 -0.02
N GLY A 10 -1.25 -31.45 -0.11
CA GLY A 10 -1.58 -30.59 -1.25
C GLY A 10 -1.04 -31.12 -2.57
N LEU A 11 0.18 -31.67 -2.58
CA LEU A 11 0.79 -32.30 -3.76
C LEU A 11 0.03 -33.55 -4.18
N VAL A 12 -0.32 -34.43 -3.26
CA VAL A 12 -1.09 -35.66 -3.53
C VAL A 12 -2.49 -35.34 -4.05
N LEU A 13 -3.17 -34.34 -3.46
CA LEU A 13 -4.48 -33.88 -3.93
C LEU A 13 -4.40 -33.26 -5.34
N GLY A 14 -3.37 -32.46 -5.61
CA GLY A 14 -3.12 -31.91 -6.93
C GLY A 14 -2.87 -32.98 -7.99
N LEU A 15 -2.04 -33.99 -7.69
CA LEU A 15 -1.79 -35.12 -8.58
C LEU A 15 -3.05 -35.98 -8.78
N ALA A 16 -3.84 -36.18 -7.73
CA ALA A 16 -5.11 -36.93 -7.85
C ALA A 16 -6.11 -36.20 -8.76
N LEU A 17 -6.22 -34.86 -8.64
CA LEU A 17 -7.07 -34.06 -9.52
C LEU A 17 -6.58 -34.13 -10.98
N LEU A 18 -5.28 -34.05 -11.18
CA LEU A 18 -4.65 -34.11 -12.51
C LEU A 18 -4.85 -35.47 -13.15
N THR A 19 -4.75 -36.55 -12.36
CA THR A 19 -5.06 -37.94 -12.79
C THR A 19 -6.52 -38.08 -13.22
N TRP A 20 -7.43 -37.51 -12.44
CA TRP A 20 -8.86 -37.53 -12.73
C TRP A 20 -9.19 -36.79 -14.03
N ILE A 21 -8.64 -35.56 -14.21
CA ILE A 21 -8.81 -34.79 -15.45
C ILE A 21 -8.24 -35.53 -16.65
N THR A 22 -7.02 -36.07 -16.53
CA THR A 22 -6.35 -36.83 -17.60
C THR A 22 -7.13 -38.08 -17.98
N SER A 23 -7.68 -38.81 -17.01
CA SER A 23 -8.53 -40.00 -17.24
C SER A 23 -9.78 -39.64 -18.04
N ILE A 24 -10.48 -38.55 -17.67
CA ILE A 24 -11.65 -38.06 -18.41
C ILE A 24 -11.29 -37.67 -19.85
N LEU A 25 -10.15 -36.98 -20.03
CA LEU A 25 -9.68 -36.52 -21.33
C LEU A 25 -9.36 -37.70 -22.25
N VAL A 26 -8.61 -38.68 -21.75
CA VAL A 26 -8.27 -39.93 -22.49
C VAL A 26 -9.55 -40.65 -22.87
N GLN A 27 -10.50 -40.82 -21.96
CA GLN A 27 -11.76 -41.48 -22.20
C GLN A 27 -12.58 -40.79 -23.30
N ARG A 28 -12.73 -39.46 -23.22
CA ARG A 28 -13.46 -38.69 -24.25
C ARG A 28 -12.79 -38.75 -25.62
N THR A 29 -11.46 -38.64 -25.65
CA THR A 29 -10.68 -38.65 -26.89
C THR A 29 -10.74 -40.04 -27.56
N THR A 30 -10.52 -41.09 -26.79
CA THR A 30 -10.58 -42.48 -27.30
C THR A 30 -11.95 -42.79 -27.84
N ARG A 31 -13.03 -42.45 -27.13
CA ARG A 31 -14.41 -42.68 -27.58
C ARG A 31 -14.75 -41.97 -28.88
N ARG A 32 -14.34 -40.70 -29.02
CA ARG A 32 -14.53 -39.92 -30.26
C ARG A 32 -13.73 -40.51 -31.43
N TRP A 33 -12.48 -40.90 -31.18
CA TRP A 33 -11.63 -41.47 -32.21
C TRP A 33 -12.18 -42.80 -32.71
N VAL A 34 -12.61 -43.72 -31.82
CA VAL A 34 -13.20 -45.03 -32.18
C VAL A 34 -14.49 -44.86 -32.99
N ALA A 35 -15.36 -43.92 -32.60
CA ALA A 35 -16.60 -43.66 -33.34
C ALA A 35 -16.30 -43.10 -34.74
N ASN A 36 -15.36 -42.18 -34.89
CA ASN A 36 -14.95 -41.64 -36.18
C ASN A 36 -14.28 -42.71 -37.08
N ASP A 37 -13.41 -43.55 -36.50
CA ASP A 37 -12.77 -44.67 -37.23
C ASP A 37 -13.82 -45.68 -37.75
N ALA A 38 -14.77 -46.05 -36.90
CA ALA A 38 -15.86 -46.99 -37.29
C ALA A 38 -16.74 -46.41 -38.41
N ASN A 39 -17.11 -45.14 -38.32
CA ASN A 39 -17.90 -44.45 -39.35
C ASN A 39 -17.15 -44.34 -40.69
N LEU A 40 -15.89 -43.95 -40.66
CA LEU A 40 -15.07 -43.84 -41.87
C LEU A 40 -14.92 -45.20 -42.54
N ARG A 41 -14.66 -46.27 -41.77
CA ARG A 41 -14.56 -47.63 -42.31
C ARG A 41 -15.89 -48.13 -42.90
N ALA A 42 -17.02 -47.85 -42.25
CA ALA A 42 -18.33 -48.16 -42.76
C ALA A 42 -18.56 -47.53 -44.14
N GLN A 43 -18.24 -46.23 -44.28
CA GLN A 43 -18.37 -45.52 -45.56
C GLN A 43 -17.45 -46.09 -46.64
N LEU A 44 -16.18 -46.41 -46.29
CA LEU A 44 -15.24 -47.01 -47.24
C LEU A 44 -15.65 -48.37 -47.72
N VAL A 45 -16.15 -49.26 -46.84
CA VAL A 45 -16.56 -50.63 -47.19
C VAL A 45 -17.83 -50.61 -48.08
N VAL A 46 -18.83 -49.80 -47.71
CA VAL A 46 -20.05 -49.69 -48.55
C VAL A 46 -19.69 -48.94 -49.85
N GLY A 47 -18.80 -47.94 -49.86
CA GLY A 47 -18.30 -47.29 -51.07
C GLY A 47 -17.61 -48.27 -52.05
N ALA A 48 -16.71 -49.14 -51.52
CA ALA A 48 -16.02 -50.18 -52.32
C ALA A 48 -16.97 -51.23 -52.93
N ALA A 49 -17.98 -51.60 -52.16
CA ALA A 49 -18.98 -52.54 -52.59
C ALA A 49 -20.13 -51.97 -53.42
N ARG A 50 -20.13 -50.62 -53.63
CA ARG A 50 -21.28 -49.92 -54.22
C ARG A 50 -21.77 -50.46 -55.55
N GLN A 51 -20.88 -50.77 -56.47
CA GLN A 51 -21.27 -51.28 -57.81
C GLN A 51 -21.93 -52.62 -57.67
N THR A 52 -21.41 -53.52 -56.85
CA THR A 52 -21.97 -54.87 -56.62
C THR A 52 -23.31 -54.75 -55.90
N LEU A 53 -23.40 -53.95 -54.86
CA LEU A 53 -24.66 -53.72 -54.15
C LEU A 53 -25.73 -53.15 -55.04
N THR A 54 -25.47 -52.13 -55.85
CA THR A 54 -26.45 -51.51 -56.76
C THR A 54 -26.90 -52.51 -57.86
N SER A 55 -26.00 -53.36 -58.38
CA SER A 55 -26.34 -54.29 -59.40
C SER A 55 -27.31 -55.43 -58.90
N HIS A 56 -27.07 -55.88 -57.68
CA HIS A 56 -27.96 -56.89 -57.04
C HIS A 56 -29.27 -56.27 -56.56
N TRP A 57 -29.26 -55.03 -56.12
CA TRP A 57 -30.46 -54.29 -55.71
C TRP A 57 -31.44 -54.08 -56.86
N ARG A 58 -30.93 -53.66 -58.02
CA ARG A 58 -31.77 -53.47 -59.25
C ARG A 58 -32.43 -54.74 -59.76
N LYS A 59 -31.79 -55.89 -59.55
CA LYS A 59 -32.28 -57.22 -60.05
C LYS A 59 -33.13 -57.95 -59.05
N ASP A 60 -33.41 -57.34 -57.88
CA ASP A 60 -34.13 -57.94 -56.76
C ASP A 60 -33.58 -59.34 -56.37
N GLN A 61 -32.23 -59.42 -56.43
CA GLN A 61 -31.49 -60.64 -56.11
C GLN A 61 -31.16 -60.71 -54.65
N SER A 62 -32.09 -61.09 -53.78
CA SER A 62 -31.87 -60.98 -52.32
C SER A 62 -30.84 -62.03 -51.82
N GLU A 63 -30.63 -63.16 -52.44
CA GLU A 63 -29.59 -64.11 -52.04
C GLU A 63 -28.17 -63.62 -52.36
N GLU A 64 -27.96 -63.08 -53.54
CA GLU A 64 -26.68 -62.51 -53.96
C GLU A 64 -26.35 -61.24 -53.12
N LEU A 65 -27.38 -60.47 -52.78
CA LEU A 65 -27.22 -59.30 -51.90
C LEU A 65 -26.85 -59.78 -50.50
N GLN A 66 -27.47 -60.84 -50.00
CA GLN A 66 -27.10 -61.43 -48.70
C GLN A 66 -25.63 -61.92 -48.70
N SER A 67 -25.22 -62.60 -49.81
CA SER A 67 -23.82 -63.01 -49.96
C SER A 67 -22.84 -61.85 -49.94
N THR A 68 -23.16 -60.72 -50.60
CA THR A 68 -22.34 -59.48 -50.60
C THR A 68 -22.30 -58.93 -49.23
N LEU A 69 -23.40 -58.84 -48.49
CA LEU A 69 -23.45 -58.38 -47.10
C LEU A 69 -22.65 -59.30 -46.16
N ALA A 70 -22.69 -60.60 -46.38
CA ALA A 70 -21.88 -61.54 -45.61
C ALA A 70 -20.38 -61.38 -45.88
N GLU A 71 -19.98 -61.02 -47.11
CA GLU A 71 -18.61 -60.73 -47.45
C GLU A 71 -18.12 -59.39 -46.75
N ILE A 72 -18.99 -58.43 -46.75
CA ILE A 72 -18.74 -57.18 -45.98
C ILE A 72 -18.57 -57.50 -44.47
N ALA A 73 -19.39 -58.35 -43.92
CA ALA A 73 -19.35 -58.79 -42.51
C ALA A 73 -18.18 -59.70 -42.17
N ARG A 74 -17.45 -60.27 -43.14
CA ARG A 74 -16.18 -60.98 -42.88
C ARG A 74 -15.05 -60.12 -42.37
N ASN A 75 -15.18 -58.78 -42.44
CA ASN A 75 -14.23 -57.94 -41.83
C ASN A 75 -14.31 -58.09 -40.30
N GLU A 76 -13.15 -58.33 -39.63
CA GLU A 76 -13.06 -58.72 -38.22
C GLU A 76 -13.78 -57.74 -37.23
N ARG A 77 -14.17 -56.58 -37.71
CA ARG A 77 -14.80 -55.51 -36.87
C ARG A 77 -16.27 -55.26 -37.21
N ILE A 78 -16.80 -55.88 -38.29
CA ILE A 78 -18.20 -55.78 -38.67
C ILE A 78 -18.89 -57.07 -38.25
N MET A 79 -19.77 -56.94 -37.25
CA MET A 79 -20.48 -58.07 -36.65
C MET A 79 -21.64 -58.47 -37.47
N ALA A 80 -22.31 -57.57 -38.14
CA ALA A 80 -23.50 -57.82 -38.93
C ALA A 80 -23.77 -56.73 -39.97
N ALA A 81 -24.46 -57.09 -41.03
CA ALA A 81 -24.88 -56.14 -42.07
C ALA A 81 -26.32 -56.43 -42.51
N ALA A 82 -27.05 -55.39 -42.91
CA ALA A 82 -28.36 -55.46 -43.49
C ALA A 82 -28.56 -54.43 -44.61
N ALA A 83 -29.36 -54.77 -45.61
CA ALA A 83 -29.81 -53.87 -46.66
C ALA A 83 -31.31 -53.58 -46.47
N CYS A 84 -31.64 -52.31 -46.36
CA CYS A 84 -33.02 -51.83 -46.22
C CYS A 84 -33.42 -51.04 -47.47
N ASN A 85 -34.53 -51.34 -48.04
CA ASN A 85 -35.04 -50.73 -49.25
C ASN A 85 -35.57 -49.34 -49.02
N GLY A 86 -35.80 -48.60 -50.09
CA GLY A 86 -36.33 -47.22 -50.04
C GLY A 86 -37.70 -47.07 -49.37
N ASP A 87 -38.51 -48.12 -49.32
CA ASP A 87 -39.79 -48.23 -48.60
C ASP A 87 -39.62 -48.62 -47.09
N LEU A 88 -38.39 -48.82 -46.61
CA LEU A 88 -38.04 -49.29 -45.27
C LEU A 88 -38.27 -50.76 -45.00
N SER A 89 -38.50 -51.58 -46.03
CA SER A 89 -38.51 -53.02 -45.91
C SER A 89 -37.09 -53.59 -45.83
N LEU A 90 -36.91 -54.69 -45.10
CA LEU A 90 -35.66 -55.45 -45.06
C LEU A 90 -35.51 -56.26 -46.33
N LEU A 91 -34.48 -56.03 -47.12
CA LEU A 91 -34.22 -56.67 -48.37
C LEU A 91 -33.35 -57.92 -48.18
N ALA A 92 -32.25 -57.75 -47.42
CA ALA A 92 -31.34 -58.85 -47.08
C ALA A 92 -30.60 -58.52 -45.78
N SER A 93 -30.20 -59.56 -45.05
CA SER A 93 -29.37 -59.38 -43.85
C SER A 93 -28.46 -60.58 -43.61
N THR A 94 -27.35 -60.33 -42.91
CA THR A 94 -26.53 -61.45 -42.41
C THR A 94 -27.24 -62.19 -41.31
N THR A 95 -26.93 -63.49 -41.13
CA THR A 95 -27.51 -64.33 -40.08
C THR A 95 -27.29 -63.86 -38.66
N THR A 96 -26.28 -63.04 -38.48
CA THR A 96 -25.87 -62.38 -37.18
C THR A 96 -26.52 -61.03 -36.94
N PHE A 97 -27.38 -60.52 -37.86
CA PHE A 97 -27.98 -59.22 -37.71
C PHE A 97 -28.97 -59.18 -36.55
N PRO A 98 -28.78 -58.32 -35.57
CA PRO A 98 -29.58 -58.23 -34.36
C PRO A 98 -31.02 -57.79 -34.67
N SER A 99 -32.02 -58.62 -34.24
CA SER A 99 -33.45 -58.29 -34.42
C SER A 99 -33.94 -57.00 -33.77
N ARG A 100 -33.13 -56.41 -32.90
CA ARG A 100 -33.42 -55.12 -32.26
C ARG A 100 -33.35 -53.96 -33.24
N PHE A 101 -32.55 -54.05 -34.29
CA PHE A 101 -32.42 -52.98 -35.28
C PHE A 101 -33.38 -53.19 -36.45
N SER A 102 -34.39 -52.34 -36.59
CA SER A 102 -35.37 -52.43 -37.70
C SER A 102 -35.06 -51.34 -38.75
N CYS A 103 -35.32 -51.70 -40.04
CA CYS A 103 -35.22 -50.79 -41.17
C CYS A 103 -36.10 -49.53 -40.98
N ILE A 104 -37.25 -49.69 -40.32
CA ILE A 104 -38.21 -48.62 -40.10
C ILE A 104 -37.60 -47.58 -39.10
N GLU A 105 -37.05 -48.04 -37.98
CA GLU A 105 -36.51 -47.19 -36.97
C GLU A 105 -35.26 -46.44 -37.47
N ILE A 106 -34.31 -47.14 -38.08
CA ILE A 106 -33.10 -46.57 -38.63
C ILE A 106 -33.38 -45.64 -39.80
N GLY A 107 -34.31 -46.03 -40.68
CA GLY A 107 -34.69 -45.26 -41.86
C GLY A 107 -35.30 -43.94 -41.57
N ASN A 108 -35.98 -43.79 -40.44
CA ASN A 108 -36.48 -42.48 -39.96
C ASN A 108 -35.37 -41.48 -39.67
N HIS A 109 -34.15 -41.95 -39.45
CA HIS A 109 -32.98 -41.10 -39.22
C HIS A 109 -32.13 -40.89 -40.48
N VAL A 110 -32.22 -41.74 -41.46
CA VAL A 110 -31.47 -41.72 -42.75
C VAL A 110 -32.18 -40.90 -43.82
N ARG A 111 -33.53 -40.98 -43.85
CA ARG A 111 -34.37 -40.23 -44.79
C ARG A 111 -34.45 -38.74 -44.43
N PRO A 112 -34.54 -37.83 -45.43
CA PRO A 112 -34.89 -36.46 -45.17
C PRO A 112 -36.31 -36.36 -44.59
N ARG A 113 -36.51 -35.46 -43.64
CA ARG A 113 -37.84 -35.15 -43.09
C ARG A 113 -38.75 -34.60 -44.17
N ALA A 114 -40.03 -34.98 -44.13
CA ALA A 114 -41.02 -34.56 -45.16
C ALA A 114 -41.18 -33.04 -45.32
N ASP A 115 -40.76 -32.28 -44.33
CA ASP A 115 -40.89 -30.80 -44.29
C ASP A 115 -39.61 -30.04 -44.71
N ALA A 116 -38.52 -30.76 -45.09
CA ALA A 116 -37.26 -30.12 -45.46
C ALA A 116 -37.10 -30.07 -47.00
N PRO A 117 -37.01 -28.88 -47.58
CA PRO A 117 -36.78 -28.74 -49.03
C PRO A 117 -35.33 -29.15 -49.34
N MET A 118 -35.17 -30.18 -50.22
CA MET A 118 -33.91 -30.61 -50.84
C MET A 118 -32.85 -31.26 -49.92
N GLU A 119 -33.18 -31.91 -48.81
CA GLU A 119 -32.19 -32.74 -48.09
C GLU A 119 -32.01 -34.12 -48.78
N MET A 120 -30.78 -34.42 -49.17
CA MET A 120 -30.38 -35.74 -49.61
C MET A 120 -30.35 -36.69 -48.42
N TRP A 121 -30.58 -37.97 -48.64
CA TRP A 121 -30.42 -39.03 -47.62
C TRP A 121 -29.02 -38.89 -46.97
N SER A 122 -28.95 -38.89 -45.64
CA SER A 122 -27.72 -38.71 -44.90
C SER A 122 -27.27 -39.96 -44.17
N THR A 123 -25.95 -40.10 -44.01
CA THR A 123 -25.40 -41.19 -43.18
C THR A 123 -25.78 -40.92 -41.73
N TRP A 124 -26.33 -41.96 -41.08
CA TRP A 124 -26.65 -41.91 -39.65
C TRP A 124 -25.79 -42.92 -38.89
N ASN A 125 -25.45 -42.60 -37.65
CA ASN A 125 -24.71 -43.50 -36.78
C ASN A 125 -25.10 -43.29 -35.32
N GLN A 126 -25.09 -44.41 -34.56
CA GLN A 126 -25.40 -44.40 -33.13
C GLN A 126 -24.62 -45.53 -32.42
N ARG A 127 -24.24 -45.26 -31.20
CA ARG A 127 -23.72 -46.30 -30.30
C ARG A 127 -24.87 -46.91 -29.52
N ASP A 128 -24.91 -48.26 -29.45
CA ASP A 128 -25.88 -49.00 -28.66
C ASP A 128 -25.21 -50.15 -27.90
N ILE A 129 -25.92 -50.76 -26.98
CA ILE A 129 -25.45 -51.89 -26.16
C ILE A 129 -26.27 -53.10 -26.44
N LEU A 130 -25.61 -54.17 -26.92
CA LEU A 130 -26.20 -55.49 -27.10
C LEU A 130 -25.76 -56.41 -25.96
N PRO A 131 -26.42 -57.56 -25.76
CA PRO A 131 -26.05 -58.61 -24.77
C PRO A 131 -24.58 -59.07 -24.85
N GLY A 132 -23.90 -58.86 -26.00
CA GLY A 132 -22.50 -59.23 -26.23
C GLY A 132 -21.47 -58.01 -26.01
N GLY A 133 -21.92 -56.81 -25.75
CA GLY A 133 -21.06 -55.64 -25.60
C GLY A 133 -21.57 -54.42 -26.34
N SER A 134 -20.76 -53.31 -26.28
CA SER A 134 -21.08 -52.09 -27.02
C SER A 134 -20.86 -52.25 -28.51
N VAL A 135 -21.82 -51.77 -29.28
CA VAL A 135 -21.77 -51.76 -30.73
C VAL A 135 -21.93 -50.35 -31.29
N PHE A 136 -21.42 -50.16 -32.49
CA PHE A 136 -21.62 -48.91 -33.24
C PHE A 136 -22.39 -49.27 -34.53
N VAL A 137 -23.56 -48.71 -34.67
CA VAL A 137 -24.45 -48.92 -35.81
C VAL A 137 -24.26 -47.75 -36.76
N SER A 138 -23.96 -48.02 -38.02
CA SER A 138 -23.85 -47.06 -39.10
C SER A 138 -24.83 -47.40 -40.21
N ALA A 139 -25.64 -46.46 -40.60
CA ALA A 139 -26.54 -46.59 -41.77
C ALA A 139 -26.08 -45.65 -42.88
N ILE A 140 -25.77 -46.24 -44.04
CA ILE A 140 -25.17 -45.55 -45.17
C ILE A 140 -26.09 -45.63 -46.36
N PRO A 141 -26.57 -44.51 -46.93
CA PRO A 141 -27.45 -44.55 -48.10
C PRO A 141 -26.72 -45.05 -49.34
N VAL A 142 -27.40 -45.78 -50.16
CA VAL A 142 -26.93 -46.36 -51.45
C VAL A 142 -27.75 -45.73 -52.57
N PHE A 143 -27.03 -45.10 -53.53
CA PHE A 143 -27.62 -44.36 -54.62
C PHE A 143 -27.30 -45.06 -55.98
N ASP A 144 -28.23 -44.95 -56.89
CA ASP A 144 -28.04 -45.25 -58.28
C ASP A 144 -28.19 -43.99 -59.11
N GLY A 145 -27.08 -43.43 -59.53
CA GLY A 145 -27.04 -42.03 -59.96
C GLY A 145 -27.50 -41.11 -58.84
N ASP A 146 -28.55 -40.33 -59.06
CA ASP A 146 -29.13 -39.39 -58.07
C ASP A 146 -30.38 -40.01 -57.37
N GLN A 147 -30.78 -41.26 -57.68
CA GLN A 147 -31.91 -41.92 -57.00
C GLN A 147 -31.47 -42.76 -55.82
N PRO A 148 -32.05 -42.61 -54.64
CA PRO A 148 -31.75 -43.46 -53.51
C PRO A 148 -32.43 -44.77 -53.65
N LEU A 149 -31.65 -45.85 -53.62
CA LEU A 149 -32.19 -47.26 -53.65
C LEU A 149 -32.63 -47.72 -52.24
N GLY A 150 -31.94 -47.27 -51.25
CA GLY A 150 -32.13 -47.61 -49.85
C GLY A 150 -30.87 -47.32 -49.03
N PHE A 151 -30.62 -48.06 -47.97
CA PHE A 151 -29.43 -47.88 -47.13
C PHE A 151 -28.93 -49.24 -46.61
N VAL A 152 -27.60 -49.27 -46.38
CA VAL A 152 -26.95 -50.43 -45.74
C VAL A 152 -26.68 -50.13 -44.30
N VAL A 153 -27.09 -50.98 -43.40
CA VAL A 153 -26.80 -50.89 -41.96
C VAL A 153 -25.63 -51.80 -41.63
N LEU A 154 -24.61 -51.27 -41.01
CA LEU A 154 -23.46 -52.03 -40.51
C LEU A 154 -23.40 -51.95 -39.00
N VAL A 155 -23.20 -53.08 -38.34
CA VAL A 155 -23.05 -53.16 -36.89
C VAL A 155 -21.60 -53.53 -36.58
N HIS A 156 -20.88 -52.62 -35.93
CA HIS A 156 -19.49 -52.85 -35.58
C HIS A 156 -19.35 -53.20 -34.09
N ASP A 157 -18.50 -54.18 -33.80
CA ASP A 157 -18.16 -54.59 -32.43
C ASP A 157 -17.17 -53.58 -31.83
N LEU A 158 -17.50 -52.97 -30.70
CA LEU A 158 -16.65 -52.05 -29.94
C LEU A 158 -16.01 -52.72 -28.72
N SER A 159 -16.19 -53.97 -28.45
CA SER A 159 -15.67 -54.65 -27.24
C SER A 159 -14.15 -54.61 -27.12
N TYR A 160 -13.42 -54.53 -28.24
CA TYR A 160 -11.99 -54.36 -28.26
C TYR A 160 -11.56 -52.96 -27.79
N ALA A 161 -12.37 -51.95 -28.10
CA ALA A 161 -12.09 -50.59 -27.71
C ALA A 161 -12.28 -50.39 -26.21
N GLU A 162 -13.28 -51.03 -25.61
CA GLU A 162 -13.51 -50.99 -24.16
C GLU A 162 -12.39 -51.68 -23.38
N ARG A 163 -11.88 -52.83 -23.87
CA ARG A 163 -10.72 -53.48 -23.25
C ARG A 163 -9.48 -52.64 -23.32
N ARG A 164 -9.23 -51.89 -24.41
CA ARG A 164 -8.11 -51.00 -24.57
C ARG A 164 -8.25 -49.72 -23.73
N GLU A 165 -9.49 -49.20 -23.59
CA GLU A 165 -9.81 -48.08 -22.71
C GLU A 165 -9.52 -48.42 -21.24
N SER A 166 -9.95 -49.62 -20.77
CA SER A 166 -9.68 -50.08 -19.41
C SER A 166 -8.18 -50.29 -19.15
N GLY A 167 -7.42 -50.85 -20.08
CA GLY A 167 -5.97 -51.01 -19.97
C GLY A 167 -5.24 -49.66 -19.91
N ALA A 168 -5.64 -48.70 -20.73
CA ALA A 168 -5.06 -47.34 -20.71
C ALA A 168 -5.33 -46.61 -19.39
N GLN A 169 -6.54 -46.77 -18.85
CA GLN A 169 -6.89 -46.17 -17.53
C GLN A 169 -6.07 -46.77 -16.40
N GLN A 170 -5.91 -48.10 -16.37
CA GLN A 170 -5.08 -48.77 -15.35
C GLN A 170 -3.62 -48.28 -15.43
N PHE A 171 -3.06 -48.15 -16.63
CA PHE A 171 -1.71 -47.65 -16.82
C PHE A 171 -1.56 -46.22 -16.32
N VAL A 172 -2.51 -45.33 -16.63
CA VAL A 172 -2.51 -43.93 -16.13
C VAL A 172 -2.55 -43.91 -14.62
N LEU A 173 -3.43 -44.68 -13.98
CA LEU A 173 -3.53 -44.72 -12.50
C LEU A 173 -2.25 -45.23 -11.85
N ILE A 174 -1.63 -46.26 -12.38
CA ILE A 174 -0.38 -46.85 -11.86
C ILE A 174 0.76 -45.85 -12.04
N ALA A 175 0.89 -45.20 -13.21
CA ALA A 175 1.95 -44.24 -13.49
C ALA A 175 1.86 -43.02 -12.58
N PHE A 176 0.67 -42.42 -12.38
CA PHE A 176 0.48 -41.30 -11.48
C PHE A 176 0.63 -41.69 -10.01
N GLY A 177 0.20 -42.89 -9.62
CA GLY A 177 0.45 -43.41 -8.27
C GLY A 177 1.95 -43.52 -7.96
N PHE A 178 2.72 -44.06 -8.88
CA PHE A 178 4.16 -44.16 -8.74
C PHE A 178 4.81 -42.79 -8.68
N MET A 179 4.39 -41.83 -9.53
CA MET A 179 4.89 -40.46 -9.56
C MET A 179 4.55 -39.73 -8.27
N ALA A 180 3.38 -39.92 -7.68
CA ALA A 180 2.98 -39.33 -6.41
C ALA A 180 3.85 -39.85 -5.25
N VAL A 181 4.14 -41.13 -5.21
CA VAL A 181 5.04 -41.72 -4.21
C VAL A 181 6.47 -41.21 -4.37
N ALA A 182 7.00 -41.20 -5.60
CA ALA A 182 8.35 -40.73 -5.89
C ALA A 182 8.50 -39.23 -5.53
N ALA A 183 7.58 -38.39 -5.94
CA ALA A 183 7.59 -36.95 -5.62
C ALA A 183 7.47 -36.70 -4.10
N SER A 184 6.66 -37.49 -3.39
CA SER A 184 6.53 -37.39 -1.93
C SER A 184 7.83 -37.79 -1.22
N VAL A 185 8.47 -38.87 -1.66
CA VAL A 185 9.76 -39.31 -1.09
C VAL A 185 10.86 -38.28 -1.37
N ILE A 186 10.98 -37.79 -2.59
CA ILE A 186 11.95 -36.75 -2.95
C ILE A 186 11.73 -35.48 -2.11
N THR A 187 10.48 -35.02 -2.00
CA THR A 187 10.13 -33.85 -1.20
C THR A 187 10.50 -34.03 0.27
N LEU A 188 10.25 -35.18 0.86
CA LEU A 188 10.60 -35.50 2.24
C LEU A 188 12.12 -35.55 2.44
N VAL A 189 12.86 -36.15 1.52
CA VAL A 189 14.32 -36.24 1.58
C VAL A 189 14.96 -34.88 1.45
N VAL A 190 14.53 -34.09 0.47
CA VAL A 190 15.03 -32.71 0.22
C VAL A 190 14.68 -31.82 1.42
N ALA A 191 13.44 -31.88 1.91
CA ALA A 191 13.01 -31.09 3.08
C ALA A 191 13.81 -31.48 4.33
N ARG A 192 14.09 -32.78 4.54
CA ARG A 192 14.88 -33.24 5.69
C ARG A 192 16.36 -32.85 5.59
N HIS A 193 16.92 -32.90 4.39
CA HIS A 193 18.32 -32.48 4.16
C HIS A 193 18.48 -30.97 4.28
N SER A 194 17.61 -30.22 3.64
CA SER A 194 17.57 -28.76 3.72
C SER A 194 17.35 -28.27 5.18
N TRP A 195 16.45 -28.91 5.93
CA TRP A 195 16.18 -28.55 7.33
C TRP A 195 17.40 -28.81 8.26
N ARG A 196 18.14 -29.90 8.03
CA ARG A 196 19.35 -30.19 8.80
C ARG A 196 20.46 -29.16 8.50
N SER A 197 20.69 -28.88 7.22
CA SER A 197 21.67 -27.87 6.79
C SER A 197 21.30 -26.48 7.34
N TRP A 198 20.02 -26.09 7.28
CA TRP A 198 19.51 -24.85 7.83
C TRP A 198 19.66 -24.76 9.36
N SER A 199 19.30 -25.81 10.06
CA SER A 199 19.38 -25.86 11.52
C SER A 199 20.83 -25.73 12.02
N ASP A 200 21.76 -26.36 11.34
CA ASP A 200 23.18 -26.29 11.69
C ASP A 200 23.82 -24.93 11.35
N GLU A 201 23.43 -24.32 10.25
CA GLU A 201 23.88 -22.97 9.84
C GLU A 201 23.32 -21.89 10.80
N ILE A 202 22.04 -21.99 11.19
CA ILE A 202 21.42 -21.10 12.20
C ILE A 202 22.08 -21.26 13.56
N ARG A 203 22.42 -22.49 13.98
CA ARG A 203 23.16 -22.72 15.24
C ARG A 203 24.56 -22.14 15.21
N ARG A 204 25.26 -22.17 14.06
CA ARG A 204 26.57 -21.55 13.88
C ARG A 204 26.48 -20.02 13.91
N LEU A 205 25.47 -19.44 13.24
CA LEU A 205 25.21 -18.00 13.31
C LEU A 205 24.87 -17.52 14.73
N ALA A 206 24.10 -18.31 15.49
CA ALA A 206 23.81 -18.02 16.88
C ALA A 206 25.06 -18.07 17.77
N ARG A 207 26.13 -18.78 17.36
CA ARG A 207 27.44 -18.83 18.01
C ARG A 207 28.44 -17.78 17.49
N GLY A 208 28.05 -16.91 16.50
CA GLY A 208 28.89 -15.87 15.96
C GLY A 208 29.89 -16.34 14.87
N GLU A 209 29.77 -17.58 14.36
CA GLU A 209 30.64 -18.12 13.32
C GLU A 209 30.20 -17.64 11.91
N ALA A 210 31.18 -17.41 11.02
CA ALA A 210 30.90 -16.99 9.66
C ALA A 210 30.30 -18.12 8.79
N PRO A 211 29.31 -17.84 7.91
CA PRO A 211 28.68 -18.83 7.05
C PRO A 211 29.64 -19.39 6.00
N LYS A 212 29.66 -20.72 5.81
CA LYS A 212 30.54 -21.41 4.87
C LYS A 212 30.11 -21.38 3.39
N GLN A 213 28.83 -21.12 3.10
CA GLN A 213 28.30 -21.16 1.73
C GLN A 213 27.81 -19.77 1.27
N SER A 214 28.29 -19.32 0.10
CA SER A 214 28.02 -17.98 -0.44
C SER A 214 26.57 -17.79 -0.95
N GLU A 215 25.91 -18.86 -1.34
CA GLU A 215 24.55 -18.83 -1.93
C GLU A 215 23.45 -18.46 -0.91
N PHE A 216 23.70 -18.68 0.38
CA PHE A 216 22.73 -18.39 1.44
C PHE A 216 22.93 -17.04 2.14
N ARG A 217 23.94 -16.26 1.74
CA ARG A 217 24.21 -14.94 2.34
C ARG A 217 23.01 -13.98 2.31
N PRO A 218 22.21 -13.87 1.24
CA PRO A 218 21.05 -13.00 1.23
C PRO A 218 19.98 -13.44 2.23
N ILE A 219 19.61 -14.73 2.21
CA ILE A 219 18.56 -15.30 3.06
C ILE A 219 18.96 -15.28 4.55
N LEU A 220 20.24 -15.53 4.84
CA LEU A 220 20.76 -15.48 6.21
C LEU A 220 20.84 -14.03 6.73
N ARG A 221 21.01 -13.07 5.87
CA ARG A 221 20.94 -11.64 6.17
C ARG A 221 19.51 -11.24 6.50
N ASP A 222 18.53 -11.70 5.70
CA ASP A 222 17.10 -11.45 5.94
C ASP A 222 16.60 -12.12 7.23
N VAL A 223 17.06 -13.35 7.50
CA VAL A 223 16.77 -14.06 8.77
C VAL A 223 17.43 -13.33 9.95
N ARG A 224 18.63 -12.80 9.78
CA ARG A 224 19.30 -12.00 10.83
C ARG A 224 18.58 -10.68 11.06
N GLU A 225 18.15 -10.02 9.99
CA GLU A 225 17.35 -8.79 10.06
C GLU A 225 15.96 -9.06 10.64
N LEU A 226 15.35 -10.20 10.31
CA LEU A 226 14.09 -10.65 10.90
C LEU A 226 14.25 -11.04 12.38
N VAL A 227 15.32 -11.73 12.75
CA VAL A 227 15.64 -12.06 14.15
C VAL A 227 15.98 -10.79 14.92
N ASP A 228 16.76 -9.87 14.34
CA ASP A 228 17.03 -8.56 14.93
C ASP A 228 15.73 -7.74 15.07
N ARG A 229 14.81 -7.82 14.10
CA ARG A 229 13.49 -7.19 14.15
C ARG A 229 12.57 -7.84 15.19
N ILE A 230 12.49 -9.16 15.23
CA ILE A 230 11.72 -9.93 16.22
C ILE A 230 12.31 -9.79 17.64
N MET A 231 13.63 -9.73 17.78
CA MET A 231 14.28 -9.47 19.07
C MET A 231 13.93 -8.07 19.59
N VAL A 232 13.86 -7.09 18.71
CA VAL A 232 13.47 -5.71 19.07
C VAL A 232 11.97 -5.59 19.31
N GLU A 233 11.14 -6.26 18.51
CA GLU A 233 9.70 -6.35 18.78
C GLU A 233 9.46 -7.11 20.09
N ARG A 234 10.13 -8.22 20.35
CA ARG A 234 10.05 -8.93 21.64
C ARG A 234 10.67 -8.15 22.80
N GLU A 235 11.78 -7.46 22.62
CA GLU A 235 12.33 -6.57 23.66
C GLU A 235 11.40 -5.38 23.95
N THR A 236 10.67 -4.90 22.92
CA THR A 236 9.61 -3.90 23.08
C THR A 236 8.28 -4.48 23.57
N GLU A 237 7.95 -5.73 23.26
CA GLU A 237 6.74 -6.41 23.73
C GLU A 237 6.92 -7.03 25.13
N MET A 238 8.11 -7.50 25.51
CA MET A 238 8.36 -8.07 26.84
C MET A 238 8.33 -7.02 27.97
N GLU A 239 8.42 -5.73 27.64
CA GLU A 239 8.12 -4.64 28.56
C GLU A 239 6.66 -4.15 28.43
N GLY A 240 5.71 -5.01 28.13
CA GLY A 240 4.30 -4.79 27.85
C GLY A 240 3.70 -3.50 28.41
N GLY A 241 3.68 -2.42 27.59
CA GLY A 241 3.09 -1.15 27.95
C GLY A 241 3.14 -0.12 26.82
N ALA A 242 2.22 0.86 26.88
CA ALA A 242 2.20 1.98 25.96
C ALA A 242 3.53 2.75 25.96
N TRP A 243 3.89 3.35 24.80
CA TRP A 243 5.02 4.25 24.74
C TRP A 243 4.71 5.53 25.52
N THR A 244 5.56 5.80 26.52
CA THR A 244 5.48 6.97 27.44
C THR A 244 6.81 7.71 27.44
N PRO A 245 6.88 8.93 27.98
CA PRO A 245 8.16 9.66 28.17
C PRO A 245 9.16 8.83 28.97
N GLN A 246 8.72 8.14 30.03
CA GLN A 246 9.55 7.30 30.88
C GLN A 246 10.14 6.12 30.11
N ARG A 247 9.30 5.45 29.31
CA ARG A 247 9.75 4.35 28.43
C ARG A 247 10.74 4.85 27.38
N LEU A 248 10.47 6.00 26.75
CA LEU A 248 11.42 6.63 25.83
C LEU A 248 12.76 6.87 26.51
N LYS A 249 12.77 7.49 27.70
CA LYS A 249 13.99 7.76 28.48
C LYS A 249 14.77 6.49 28.83
N LEU A 250 14.09 5.42 29.25
CA LEU A 250 14.71 4.12 29.52
C LEU A 250 15.30 3.49 28.26
N THR A 251 14.55 3.51 27.16
CA THR A 251 14.99 3.00 25.86
C THR A 251 16.23 3.74 25.37
N LEU A 252 16.24 5.07 25.47
CA LEU A 252 17.38 5.90 25.08
C LEU A 252 18.60 5.63 25.97
N LYS A 253 18.42 5.56 27.30
CA LYS A 253 19.50 5.23 28.22
C LYS A 253 20.13 3.86 27.90
N ARG A 254 19.32 2.87 27.55
CA ARG A 254 19.78 1.51 27.20
C ARG A 254 20.54 1.48 25.86
N HIS A 255 20.02 2.15 24.85
CA HIS A 255 20.56 2.09 23.49
C HIS A 255 21.64 3.14 23.21
N LEU A 256 21.56 4.32 23.81
CA LEU A 256 22.49 5.42 23.61
C LEU A 256 23.52 5.55 24.73
N GLN A 257 23.40 4.77 25.81
CA GLN A 257 24.37 4.72 26.92
C GLN A 257 24.67 6.10 27.54
N GLY A 258 23.67 6.99 27.58
CA GLY A 258 23.79 8.32 28.16
C GLY A 258 24.38 9.39 27.21
N GLU A 259 24.55 9.08 25.94
CA GLU A 259 24.99 10.08 24.97
C GLU A 259 23.96 11.19 24.77
N LYS A 260 24.45 12.41 24.61
CA LYS A 260 23.64 13.60 24.32
C LYS A 260 23.14 13.55 22.86
N VAL A 261 21.92 14.00 22.64
CA VAL A 261 21.35 14.18 21.30
C VAL A 261 21.33 15.67 20.98
N VAL A 262 21.82 16.04 19.80
CA VAL A 262 21.74 17.41 19.28
C VAL A 262 20.56 17.49 18.32
N ILE A 263 19.63 18.40 18.56
CA ILE A 263 18.51 18.70 17.67
C ILE A 263 18.81 19.99 16.91
N VAL A 264 18.64 19.96 15.60
CA VAL A 264 18.76 21.15 14.73
C VAL A 264 17.41 21.43 14.10
N ALA A 265 16.80 22.56 14.43
CA ALA A 265 15.50 22.97 13.91
C ALA A 265 15.48 24.46 13.61
N ASN A 266 14.68 24.89 12.64
CA ASN A 266 14.59 26.34 12.33
C ASN A 266 13.91 27.10 13.46
N ARG A 267 12.93 26.49 14.15
CA ARG A 267 12.22 27.15 15.27
C ARG A 267 12.79 26.71 16.61
N GLU A 268 12.90 27.69 17.49
CA GLU A 268 13.23 27.48 18.88
C GLU A 268 11.98 27.08 19.70
N PRO A 269 12.15 26.28 20.76
CA PRO A 269 11.06 25.87 21.64
C PRO A 269 10.60 26.97 22.60
N TYR A 270 11.44 27.96 22.90
CA TYR A 270 11.16 29.09 23.80
C TYR A 270 11.65 30.41 23.21
N ILE A 271 10.73 31.33 22.94
CA ILE A 271 10.98 32.67 22.38
C ILE A 271 10.86 33.69 23.49
N HIS A 272 11.81 34.60 23.60
CA HIS A 272 11.78 35.68 24.58
C HIS A 272 11.43 37.00 23.90
N GLU A 273 10.26 37.52 24.25
CA GLU A 273 9.71 38.74 23.67
C GLU A 273 9.68 39.87 24.68
N ARG A 274 10.22 41.04 24.30
CA ARG A 274 10.13 42.26 25.12
C ARG A 274 8.73 42.85 24.96
N GLN A 275 8.05 43.02 26.10
CA GLN A 275 6.75 43.67 26.17
C GLN A 275 6.88 45.18 26.20
N ALA A 276 5.77 45.90 25.98
CA ALA A 276 5.71 47.35 25.98
C ALA A 276 6.09 47.97 27.35
N ASP A 277 5.90 47.24 28.44
CA ASP A 277 6.28 47.64 29.82
C ASP A 277 7.75 47.35 30.16
N GLY A 278 8.52 46.83 29.19
CA GLY A 278 9.93 46.48 29.37
C GLY A 278 10.15 45.07 29.96
N SER A 279 9.11 44.37 30.39
CA SER A 279 9.23 42.99 30.87
C SER A 279 9.53 42.02 29.71
N ILE A 280 10.13 40.87 30.04
CA ILE A 280 10.39 39.81 29.07
C ILE A 280 9.34 38.69 29.27
N LYS A 281 8.55 38.47 28.25
CA LYS A 281 7.60 37.37 28.21
C LYS A 281 8.21 36.17 27.48
N VAL A 282 8.16 34.98 28.09
CA VAL A 282 8.56 33.72 27.43
C VAL A 282 7.36 33.16 26.73
N LEU A 283 7.47 32.97 25.44
CA LEU A 283 6.47 32.30 24.61
C LEU A 283 6.93 30.89 24.31
N HIS A 284 6.02 29.93 24.45
CA HIS A 284 6.22 28.56 24.03
C HIS A 284 5.39 28.33 22.74
N PRO A 285 6.00 28.34 21.55
CA PRO A 285 5.26 28.25 20.31
C PRO A 285 4.48 26.93 20.23
N ALA A 286 3.20 27.02 19.98
CA ALA A 286 2.37 25.86 19.67
C ALA A 286 2.79 25.30 18.29
N SER A 287 3.71 24.35 18.29
CA SER A 287 4.24 23.73 17.08
C SER A 287 4.30 22.23 17.30
N GLY A 288 3.65 21.46 16.39
CA GLY A 288 3.72 20.01 16.42
C GLY A 288 5.15 19.47 16.47
N LEU A 289 6.10 20.20 15.86
CA LEU A 289 7.53 19.86 15.92
C LEU A 289 8.09 19.98 17.33
N VAL A 290 7.82 21.10 18.01
CA VAL A 290 8.31 21.33 19.39
C VAL A 290 7.70 20.30 20.32
N THR A 291 6.39 20.12 20.28
CA THR A 291 5.67 19.12 21.07
C THR A 291 6.21 17.69 20.85
N ALA A 292 6.62 17.36 19.61
CA ALA A 292 7.16 16.06 19.29
C ALA A 292 8.60 15.84 19.78
N LEU A 293 9.46 16.85 19.73
CA LEU A 293 10.89 16.71 19.97
C LEU A 293 11.32 17.13 21.38
N GLU A 294 10.59 18.00 22.04
CA GLU A 294 10.96 18.45 23.38
C GLU A 294 11.08 17.30 24.39
N PRO A 295 10.18 16.31 24.44
CA PRO A 295 10.36 15.14 25.28
C PRO A 295 11.63 14.33 24.98
N VAL A 296 12.10 14.36 23.73
CA VAL A 296 13.33 13.67 23.32
C VAL A 296 14.56 14.38 23.89
N VAL A 297 14.66 15.69 23.69
CA VAL A 297 15.82 16.47 24.13
C VAL A 297 15.91 16.53 25.65
N GLN A 298 14.77 16.61 26.34
CA GLN A 298 14.70 16.50 27.81
C GLN A 298 15.18 15.14 28.30
N ALA A 299 14.71 14.05 27.66
CA ALA A 299 15.09 12.69 28.04
C ALA A 299 16.59 12.40 27.89
N CYS A 300 17.28 13.07 26.94
CA CYS A 300 18.69 12.91 26.62
C CYS A 300 19.57 14.00 27.24
N SER A 301 19.02 14.99 27.95
CA SER A 301 19.75 16.21 28.41
C SER A 301 20.57 16.83 27.27
N GLY A 302 19.93 16.94 26.10
CA GLY A 302 20.55 17.31 24.84
C GLY A 302 20.69 18.82 24.63
N VAL A 303 20.98 19.19 23.38
CA VAL A 303 21.04 20.59 22.93
C VAL A 303 20.08 20.79 21.77
N TRP A 304 19.31 21.88 21.82
CA TRP A 304 18.46 22.31 20.71
C TRP A 304 19.06 23.51 20.02
N ILE A 305 19.51 23.38 18.79
CA ILE A 305 20.08 24.46 17.98
C ILE A 305 18.97 25.02 17.09
N ALA A 306 18.73 26.36 17.22
CA ALA A 306 17.66 27.02 16.49
C ALA A 306 18.00 28.47 16.17
N HIS A 307 17.25 29.08 15.22
CA HIS A 307 17.31 30.52 14.98
C HIS A 307 16.64 31.25 16.12
N GLY A 308 17.37 32.21 16.73
CA GLY A 308 16.86 33.15 17.74
C GLY A 308 16.18 34.33 17.07
N GLY A 309 14.82 34.30 17.03
CA GLY A 309 14.00 35.33 16.38
C GLY A 309 13.29 36.29 17.32
N GLY A 310 13.28 36.01 18.63
CA GLY A 310 12.62 36.86 19.64
C GLY A 310 13.35 38.13 19.93
N SER A 311 12.59 39.20 20.22
CA SER A 311 13.11 40.54 20.45
C SER A 311 14.05 40.67 21.66
N ALA A 312 13.94 39.75 22.64
CA ALA A 312 14.78 39.65 23.81
C ALA A 312 15.71 38.41 23.84
N ASP A 313 15.77 37.64 22.77
CA ASP A 313 16.56 36.41 22.72
C ASP A 313 18.05 36.63 22.89
N ARG A 314 18.60 37.72 22.29
CA ARG A 314 20.02 38.05 22.43
C ARG A 314 20.39 38.44 23.84
N GLU A 315 19.49 39.10 24.55
CA GLU A 315 19.70 39.56 25.90
C GLU A 315 19.63 38.46 26.94
N THR A 316 18.77 37.46 26.69
CA THR A 316 18.56 36.34 27.61
C THR A 316 19.54 35.17 27.40
N ALA A 317 20.30 35.19 26.31
CA ALA A 317 21.30 34.17 26.02
C ALA A 317 22.67 34.56 26.63
N ASP A 318 23.50 33.58 26.94
CA ASP A 318 24.89 33.76 27.32
C ASP A 318 25.76 34.24 26.12
N LYS A 319 27.05 34.48 26.36
CA LYS A 319 28.02 34.89 25.33
C LYS A 319 28.14 33.91 24.16
N ASN A 320 27.78 32.68 24.37
CA ASN A 320 27.79 31.63 23.35
C ASN A 320 26.41 31.42 22.69
N GLY A 321 25.41 32.29 23.01
CA GLY A 321 24.05 32.17 22.52
C GLY A 321 23.25 31.02 23.14
N ARG A 322 23.64 30.54 24.34
CA ARG A 322 22.95 29.44 25.03
C ARG A 322 22.04 29.96 26.13
N ILE A 323 20.92 29.23 26.31
CA ILE A 323 20.00 29.42 27.44
C ILE A 323 19.52 28.07 27.94
N ARG A 324 19.34 27.92 29.26
CA ARG A 324 18.71 26.76 29.85
C ARG A 324 17.19 26.85 29.83
N VAL A 325 16.52 25.76 29.44
CA VAL A 325 15.08 25.68 29.34
C VAL A 325 14.58 24.30 29.81
N PRO A 326 13.28 24.12 30.14
CA PRO A 326 12.23 25.15 30.32
C PRO A 326 12.55 26.11 31.48
N PRO A 327 11.98 27.29 31.51
CA PRO A 327 12.13 28.18 32.65
C PRO A 327 11.70 27.49 33.96
N GLY A 328 12.60 27.45 34.96
CA GLY A 328 12.37 26.84 36.26
C GLY A 328 12.72 25.34 36.35
N GLU A 329 12.79 24.57 35.24
CA GLU A 329 13.24 23.18 35.21
C GLU A 329 14.69 23.02 34.73
N GLU A 330 15.11 23.85 33.79
CA GLU A 330 16.47 23.94 33.24
C GLU A 330 17.05 22.59 32.77
N SER A 331 16.19 21.73 32.14
CA SER A 331 16.51 20.34 31.85
C SER A 331 17.43 20.16 30.62
N TYR A 332 17.48 21.13 29.69
CA TYR A 332 18.33 21.09 28.50
C TYR A 332 18.76 22.49 28.04
N PHE A 333 19.60 22.57 26.99
CA PHE A 333 20.06 23.81 26.44
C PHE A 333 19.42 24.14 25.09
N VAL A 334 19.06 25.41 24.87
CA VAL A 334 18.84 25.99 23.54
C VAL A 334 20.10 26.80 23.18
N ARG A 335 20.70 26.47 22.04
CA ARG A 335 21.77 27.21 21.38
C ARG A 335 21.16 28.01 20.23
N ARG A 336 21.19 29.31 20.31
CA ARG A 336 20.64 30.21 19.33
C ARG A 336 21.66 30.59 18.26
N VAL A 337 21.23 30.51 17.00
CA VAL A 337 21.95 30.97 15.81
C VAL A 337 21.34 32.30 15.39
N TRP A 338 22.19 33.28 15.18
CA TRP A 338 21.76 34.62 14.82
C TRP A 338 21.85 34.82 13.32
N LEU A 339 20.74 35.19 12.68
CA LEU A 339 20.66 35.50 11.25
C LEU A 339 20.46 37.01 11.07
N SER A 340 21.01 37.56 10.00
CA SER A 340 20.64 38.91 9.54
C SER A 340 19.25 38.88 8.90
N LYS A 341 18.65 40.05 8.72
CA LYS A 341 17.36 40.18 8.03
C LYS A 341 17.43 39.68 6.58
N GLU A 342 18.54 39.94 5.91
CA GLU A 342 18.82 39.55 4.54
C GLU A 342 18.96 38.01 4.44
N GLU A 343 19.67 37.41 5.41
CA GLU A 343 19.80 35.95 5.50
C GLU A 343 18.43 35.29 5.76
N GLU A 344 17.65 35.82 6.72
CA GLU A 344 16.30 35.30 6.97
C GLU A 344 15.39 35.47 5.75
N GLN A 345 15.44 36.63 5.06
CA GLN A 345 14.64 36.89 3.88
C GLN A 345 14.98 35.89 2.74
N GLY A 346 16.26 35.72 2.43
CA GLY A 346 16.68 34.86 1.33
C GLY A 346 16.54 33.36 1.66
N TYR A 347 16.97 32.96 2.86
CA TYR A 347 16.94 31.55 3.29
C TYR A 347 15.53 31.08 3.58
N TYR A 348 14.82 31.76 4.51
CA TYR A 348 13.53 31.27 5.01
C TYR A 348 12.37 31.64 4.07
N TYR A 349 12.20 32.95 3.80
CA TYR A 349 11.09 33.39 2.94
C TYR A 349 11.34 33.04 1.49
N GLY A 350 12.53 33.25 0.95
CA GLY A 350 12.90 33.00 -0.42
C GLY A 350 13.03 31.51 -0.73
N PHE A 351 14.21 30.92 -0.50
CA PHE A 351 14.47 29.56 -0.98
C PHE A 351 13.60 28.48 -0.32
N ALA A 352 13.44 28.52 1.00
CA ALA A 352 12.65 27.53 1.71
C ALA A 352 11.15 27.63 1.38
N ASN A 353 10.54 28.83 1.46
CA ASN A 353 9.09 28.98 1.41
C ASN A 353 8.52 29.42 0.05
N GLU A 354 9.27 30.12 -0.80
CA GLU A 354 8.87 30.36 -2.20
C GLU A 354 9.46 29.34 -3.18
N GLY A 355 10.54 28.63 -2.82
CA GLY A 355 11.16 27.59 -3.64
C GLY A 355 10.74 26.17 -3.23
N LEU A 356 11.27 25.65 -2.11
CA LEU A 356 11.09 24.23 -1.72
C LEU A 356 9.66 23.90 -1.29
N TRP A 357 8.99 24.77 -0.55
CA TRP A 357 7.62 24.53 -0.07
C TRP A 357 6.66 24.24 -1.23
N PRO A 358 6.50 25.12 -2.25
CA PRO A 358 5.63 24.82 -3.39
C PRO A 358 6.19 23.73 -4.31
N LEU A 359 7.50 23.50 -4.35
CA LEU A 359 8.09 22.37 -5.07
C LEU A 359 7.62 21.02 -4.51
N CYS A 360 7.63 20.90 -3.19
CA CYS A 360 7.31 19.66 -2.50
C CYS A 360 5.81 19.40 -2.38
N HIS A 361 4.99 20.46 -2.31
CA HIS A 361 3.54 20.34 -2.26
C HIS A 361 2.93 20.43 -3.66
N ILE A 362 2.14 19.40 -4.05
CA ILE A 362 1.39 19.38 -5.31
C ILE A 362 0.06 20.13 -5.11
N ALA A 363 0.15 21.43 -4.84
CA ALA A 363 -1.00 22.34 -4.69
C ALA A 363 -1.02 23.39 -5.80
N HIS A 364 -0.49 23.07 -6.98
CA HIS A 364 -0.42 23.90 -8.18
C HIS A 364 0.20 25.29 -8.00
N ALA A 365 0.92 25.51 -6.92
CA ALA A 365 1.73 26.72 -6.71
C ALA A 365 3.05 26.59 -7.47
N ARG A 366 3.40 27.62 -8.25
CA ARG A 366 4.67 27.63 -8.98
C ARG A 366 5.82 27.98 -8.03
N PRO A 367 6.88 27.12 -7.95
CA PRO A 367 8.10 27.45 -7.20
C PRO A 367 8.84 28.63 -7.82
N VAL A 368 9.46 29.43 -6.99
CA VAL A 368 10.33 30.54 -7.38
C VAL A 368 11.75 30.23 -6.94
N PHE A 369 12.70 30.28 -7.87
CA PHE A 369 14.11 30.01 -7.62
C PHE A 369 14.95 31.22 -8.02
N ARG A 370 15.62 31.85 -7.03
CA ARG A 370 16.55 32.99 -7.20
C ARG A 370 17.93 32.55 -6.72
N SER A 371 18.96 32.90 -7.47
CA SER A 371 20.35 32.53 -7.12
C SER A 371 20.81 33.18 -5.81
N ASP A 372 20.31 34.37 -5.47
CA ASP A 372 20.62 35.04 -4.21
C ASP A 372 20.01 34.29 -3.01
N ASP A 373 18.76 33.90 -3.12
CA ASP A 373 18.08 33.08 -2.08
C ASP A 373 18.82 31.75 -1.85
N TRP A 374 19.31 31.13 -2.94
CA TRP A 374 20.13 29.91 -2.85
C TRP A 374 21.46 30.17 -2.11
N ARG A 375 22.13 31.27 -2.37
CA ARG A 375 23.38 31.64 -1.65
C ARG A 375 23.10 31.79 -0.16
N TYR A 376 22.03 32.48 0.21
CA TYR A 376 21.64 32.60 1.61
C TYR A 376 21.30 31.25 2.24
N TYR A 377 20.60 30.37 1.49
CA TYR A 377 20.33 29.04 1.97
C TYR A 377 21.61 28.22 2.23
N GLN A 378 22.61 28.32 1.37
CA GLN A 378 23.92 27.69 1.56
C GLN A 378 24.63 28.28 2.80
N THR A 379 24.66 29.60 2.93
CA THR A 379 25.32 30.33 4.06
C THR A 379 24.68 29.90 5.38
N VAL A 380 23.37 29.94 5.49
CA VAL A 380 22.64 29.58 6.72
C VAL A 380 22.83 28.11 7.07
N ASN A 381 22.75 27.22 6.11
CA ASN A 381 23.01 25.78 6.34
C ASN A 381 24.45 25.60 6.90
N LYS A 382 25.43 26.33 6.37
CA LYS A 382 26.80 26.27 6.86
C LYS A 382 26.90 26.82 8.31
N THR A 383 26.28 27.96 8.61
CA THR A 383 26.26 28.53 9.95
C THR A 383 25.68 27.57 11.00
N PHE A 384 24.57 26.86 10.64
CA PHE A 384 23.99 25.86 11.53
C PHE A 384 24.89 24.61 11.67
N ALA A 385 25.53 24.16 10.58
CA ALA A 385 26.49 23.07 10.65
C ALA A 385 27.72 23.42 11.53
N ASP A 386 28.20 24.67 11.44
CA ASP A 386 29.28 25.17 12.27
C ASP A 386 28.87 25.19 13.77
N ALA A 387 27.66 25.69 14.07
CA ALA A 387 27.10 25.68 15.43
C ALA A 387 26.95 24.23 15.99
N VAL A 388 26.55 23.27 15.17
CA VAL A 388 26.51 21.84 15.59
C VAL A 388 27.90 21.35 15.98
N CYS A 389 28.90 21.65 15.16
CA CYS A 389 30.27 21.18 15.41
C CYS A 389 30.91 21.85 16.63
N GLU A 390 30.49 23.08 16.99
CA GLU A 390 30.91 23.80 18.21
C GLU A 390 30.26 23.21 19.48
N GLU A 391 29.03 22.66 19.38
CA GLU A 391 28.27 22.14 20.51
C GLU A 391 28.61 20.72 20.89
N VAL A 392 29.32 20.00 20.05
CA VAL A 392 29.57 18.56 20.20
C VAL A 392 30.94 18.29 20.78
N ASP A 393 30.98 17.57 21.90
CA ASP A 393 32.21 17.12 22.57
C ASP A 393 32.67 15.70 22.19
N SER A 394 31.91 15.02 21.28
CA SER A 394 32.15 13.63 20.89
C SER A 394 32.48 13.51 19.41
N ASP A 395 33.39 12.61 19.06
CA ASP A 395 33.71 12.27 17.65
C ASP A 395 32.60 11.48 16.94
N ASP A 396 31.62 10.97 17.69
CA ASP A 396 30.56 10.08 17.22
C ASP A 396 29.19 10.52 17.77
N PRO A 397 28.77 11.78 17.56
CA PRO A 397 27.54 12.34 18.10
C PRO A 397 26.31 11.82 17.36
N ILE A 398 25.14 11.96 18.03
CA ILE A 398 23.82 11.74 17.40
C ILE A 398 23.17 13.10 17.17
N ILE A 399 22.88 13.39 15.92
CA ILE A 399 22.35 14.69 15.47
C ILE A 399 21.04 14.46 14.73
N LEU A 400 19.95 15.09 15.22
CA LEU A 400 18.63 15.10 14.59
C LEU A 400 18.43 16.43 13.87
N VAL A 401 18.49 16.42 12.55
CA VAL A 401 18.23 17.57 11.69
C VAL A 401 16.76 17.57 11.28
N GLN A 402 16.08 18.70 11.47
CA GLN A 402 14.65 18.79 11.24
C GLN A 402 14.32 19.65 10.03
N ASP A 403 13.62 19.02 9.10
CA ASP A 403 12.88 19.63 8.02
C ASP A 403 13.72 20.23 6.86
N TYR A 404 13.01 20.64 5.81
CA TYR A 404 13.52 21.11 4.51
C TYR A 404 14.39 22.38 4.57
N HIS A 405 14.47 23.00 5.71
CA HIS A 405 15.32 24.17 5.93
C HIS A 405 16.82 23.83 5.88
N PHE A 406 17.19 22.59 6.14
CA PHE A 406 18.57 22.16 6.37
C PHE A 406 19.04 21.04 5.44
N ALA A 407 18.58 21.01 4.17
CA ALA A 407 18.95 19.96 3.25
C ALA A 407 20.47 19.81 3.02
N LEU A 408 21.26 20.87 3.19
CA LEU A 408 22.72 20.85 3.00
C LEU A 408 23.50 20.59 4.29
N ALA A 409 22.93 20.91 5.45
CA ALA A 409 23.61 20.80 6.74
C ALA A 409 24.18 19.40 7.04
N PRO A 410 23.50 18.26 6.70
CA PRO A 410 24.02 16.93 6.98
C PRO A 410 25.37 16.63 6.34
N SER A 411 25.59 17.01 5.07
CA SER A 411 26.87 16.80 4.40
C SER A 411 27.97 17.66 5.02
N LEU A 412 27.67 18.94 5.33
CA LEU A 412 28.59 19.87 5.95
C LEU A 412 29.01 19.41 7.36
N ILE A 413 28.08 18.88 8.13
CA ILE A 413 28.38 18.27 9.45
C ILE A 413 29.28 17.03 9.27
N ARG A 414 28.94 16.19 8.30
CA ARG A 414 29.64 14.92 8.06
C ARG A 414 31.08 15.10 7.54
N GLU A 415 31.36 16.20 6.86
CA GLU A 415 32.73 16.56 6.44
C GLU A 415 33.65 16.81 7.65
N ARG A 416 33.12 17.44 8.70
CA ARG A 416 33.87 17.77 9.93
C ARG A 416 33.80 16.66 10.98
N LEU A 417 32.68 15.94 11.05
CA LEU A 417 32.42 14.84 11.99
C LEU A 417 32.11 13.54 11.23
N PRO A 418 33.10 12.88 10.62
CA PRO A 418 32.90 11.72 9.73
C PRO A 418 32.21 10.54 10.38
N ARG A 419 32.30 10.39 11.72
CA ARG A 419 31.68 9.32 12.49
C ARG A 419 30.29 9.65 13.06
N ALA A 420 29.86 10.92 12.93
CA ALA A 420 28.57 11.36 13.43
C ALA A 420 27.41 10.53 12.85
N THR A 421 26.43 10.20 13.64
CA THR A 421 25.17 9.61 13.20
C THR A 421 24.15 10.72 13.00
N VAL A 422 24.02 11.18 11.77
CA VAL A 422 23.10 12.25 11.41
C VAL A 422 21.80 11.65 10.90
N ILE A 423 20.69 12.08 11.48
CA ILE A 423 19.33 11.69 11.13
C ILE A 423 18.60 12.93 10.67
N MET A 424 18.12 12.95 9.45
CA MET A 424 17.22 14.01 9.01
C MET A 424 15.78 13.49 9.01
N PHE A 425 14.88 14.29 9.56
CA PHE A 425 13.45 14.07 9.40
C PHE A 425 12.84 15.19 8.56
N TRP A 426 12.30 14.81 7.40
CA TRP A 426 11.71 15.73 6.44
C TRP A 426 10.19 15.74 6.62
N HIS A 427 9.66 16.87 7.12
CA HIS A 427 8.26 16.98 7.57
C HIS A 427 7.24 17.26 6.47
N ILE A 428 7.68 17.66 5.28
CA ILE A 428 6.79 17.95 4.16
C ILE A 428 6.81 16.80 3.15
N PRO A 429 5.87 16.72 2.20
CA PRO A 429 5.93 15.72 1.17
C PRO A 429 7.25 15.77 0.39
N TRP A 430 7.75 14.62 -0.06
CA TRP A 430 8.81 14.60 -1.06
C TRP A 430 8.18 14.39 -2.44
N PRO A 431 8.45 15.28 -3.43
CA PRO A 431 7.84 15.22 -4.75
C PRO A 431 8.41 14.06 -5.56
N ASN A 432 7.73 13.68 -6.63
CA ASN A 432 8.31 12.75 -7.60
C ASN A 432 9.54 13.36 -8.30
N SER A 433 10.35 12.52 -8.92
CA SER A 433 11.60 12.94 -9.55
C SER A 433 11.42 13.94 -10.70
N GLU A 434 10.28 13.92 -11.40
CA GLU A 434 9.99 14.88 -12.47
C GLU A 434 9.78 16.29 -11.94
N ARG A 435 8.98 16.39 -10.88
CA ARG A 435 8.74 17.68 -10.22
C ARG A 435 10.02 18.20 -9.55
N LEU A 436 10.80 17.34 -8.88
CA LEU A 436 12.09 17.74 -8.33
C LEU A 436 13.04 18.24 -9.42
N GLY A 437 12.94 17.68 -10.63
CA GLY A 437 13.73 18.04 -11.79
C GLY A 437 13.70 19.51 -12.20
N ILE A 438 12.63 20.25 -11.82
CA ILE A 438 12.54 21.69 -12.09
C ILE A 438 13.41 22.54 -11.13
N CYS A 439 13.88 21.99 -10.00
CA CYS A 439 14.81 22.70 -9.11
C CYS A 439 16.21 22.77 -9.74
N PRO A 440 16.78 23.98 -9.91
CA PRO A 440 18.12 24.13 -10.46
C PRO A 440 19.20 23.40 -9.64
N TRP A 441 19.08 23.44 -8.32
CA TRP A 441 20.06 22.89 -7.36
C TRP A 441 19.65 21.52 -6.78
N ARG A 442 18.88 20.74 -7.54
CA ARG A 442 18.41 19.42 -7.13
C ARG A 442 19.52 18.43 -6.77
N LYS A 443 20.67 18.51 -7.48
CA LYS A 443 21.82 17.63 -7.21
C LYS A 443 22.46 17.96 -5.88
N GLU A 444 22.73 19.24 -5.64
CA GLU A 444 23.34 19.74 -4.41
C GLU A 444 22.43 19.44 -3.18
N ILE A 445 21.11 19.57 -3.34
CA ILE A 445 20.15 19.21 -2.29
C ILE A 445 20.22 17.71 -1.98
N LEU A 446 20.19 16.86 -3.01
CA LEU A 446 20.27 15.42 -2.84
C LEU A 446 21.62 14.98 -2.23
N GLU A 447 22.74 15.53 -2.71
CA GLU A 447 24.06 15.26 -2.16
C GLU A 447 24.16 15.71 -0.70
N GLY A 448 23.61 16.88 -0.37
CA GLY A 448 23.52 17.40 1.00
C GLY A 448 22.76 16.46 1.92
N MET A 449 21.61 15.98 1.47
CA MET A 449 20.78 15.04 2.21
C MET A 449 21.44 13.65 2.37
N LEU A 450 22.22 13.19 1.39
CA LEU A 450 22.96 11.93 1.50
C LEU A 450 24.16 11.98 2.47
N GLY A 451 24.44 13.13 3.09
CA GLY A 451 25.28 13.25 4.29
C GLY A 451 24.68 12.57 5.52
N ASN A 452 23.39 12.26 5.52
CA ASN A 452 22.72 11.57 6.61
C ASN A 452 23.07 10.08 6.71
N SER A 453 22.95 9.53 7.90
CA SER A 453 22.93 8.09 8.15
C SER A 453 21.52 7.52 7.93
N ILE A 454 20.49 8.33 8.30
CA ILE A 454 19.08 7.99 8.12
C ILE A 454 18.33 9.23 7.62
N ILE A 455 17.51 9.06 6.61
CA ILE A 455 16.52 10.06 6.19
C ILE A 455 15.13 9.49 6.48
N GLY A 456 14.35 10.22 7.27
CA GLY A 456 12.99 9.89 7.64
C GLY A 456 11.97 10.73 6.89
N PHE A 457 10.91 10.08 6.41
CA PHE A 457 9.72 10.70 5.85
C PHE A 457 8.48 10.17 6.59
N HIS A 458 7.32 10.78 6.38
CA HIS A 458 6.08 10.30 6.99
C HIS A 458 5.57 9.00 6.36
N THR A 459 5.69 8.85 5.04
CA THR A 459 5.09 7.76 4.29
C THR A 459 6.12 7.00 3.44
N GLN A 460 5.83 5.73 3.16
CA GLN A 460 6.64 4.93 2.24
C GLN A 460 6.68 5.52 0.83
N SER A 461 5.60 6.18 0.40
CA SER A 461 5.54 6.85 -0.91
C SER A 461 6.60 7.96 -1.03
N HIS A 462 6.78 8.78 0.02
CA HIS A 462 7.82 9.82 0.02
C HIS A 462 9.22 9.21 0.05
N CYS A 463 9.42 8.08 0.75
CA CYS A 463 10.69 7.34 0.71
C CYS A 463 11.01 6.87 -0.71
N ASN A 464 10.02 6.29 -1.40
CA ASN A 464 10.18 5.81 -2.77
C ASN A 464 10.50 6.97 -3.73
N ASN A 465 9.77 8.07 -3.64
CA ASN A 465 10.01 9.27 -4.46
C ASN A 465 11.42 9.85 -4.24
N PHE A 466 11.92 9.82 -2.99
CA PHE A 466 13.29 10.26 -2.70
C PHE A 466 14.32 9.34 -3.36
N ILE A 467 14.17 8.02 -3.20
CA ILE A 467 15.07 7.02 -3.80
C ILE A 467 15.05 7.16 -5.33
N ASP A 468 13.88 7.31 -5.95
CA ASP A 468 13.74 7.50 -7.39
C ASP A 468 14.34 8.83 -7.87
N SER A 469 14.30 9.87 -7.02
CA SER A 469 14.98 11.14 -7.31
C SER A 469 16.50 10.99 -7.30
N VAL A 470 17.04 10.26 -6.31
CA VAL A 470 18.47 9.97 -6.22
C VAL A 470 18.93 9.13 -7.42
N ASP A 471 18.20 8.06 -7.75
CA ASP A 471 18.48 7.17 -8.88
C ASP A 471 18.53 7.93 -10.21
N ARG A 472 17.62 8.92 -10.39
CA ARG A 472 17.53 9.71 -11.62
C ARG A 472 18.63 10.78 -11.75
N PHE A 473 19.06 11.41 -10.65
CA PHE A 473 19.89 12.61 -10.73
C PHE A 473 21.31 12.45 -10.21
N LEU A 474 21.62 11.36 -9.51
CA LEU A 474 22.95 11.10 -8.95
C LEU A 474 23.48 9.73 -9.39
N GLU A 475 24.79 9.63 -9.49
CA GLU A 475 25.48 8.35 -9.63
C GLU A 475 25.59 7.70 -8.24
N SER A 476 24.72 6.72 -7.96
CA SER A 476 24.64 6.05 -6.68
C SER A 476 24.14 4.62 -6.86
N ARG A 477 24.44 3.74 -5.91
CA ARG A 477 23.87 2.40 -5.87
C ARG A 477 22.63 2.39 -4.97
N ILE A 478 21.51 2.00 -5.52
CA ILE A 478 20.27 1.83 -4.79
C ILE A 478 20.14 0.40 -4.27
N ASP A 479 19.98 0.25 -2.98
CA ASP A 479 19.61 -1.01 -2.32
C ASP A 479 18.11 -0.95 -1.98
N ARG A 480 17.28 -1.49 -2.86
CA ARG A 480 15.81 -1.46 -2.70
C ARG A 480 15.33 -2.43 -1.60
N GLU A 481 16.09 -3.47 -1.28
CA GLU A 481 15.73 -4.40 -0.20
C GLU A 481 15.85 -3.73 1.17
N GLN A 482 16.91 -2.91 1.35
CA GLN A 482 17.12 -2.18 2.59
C GLN A 482 16.53 -0.76 2.59
N ASN A 483 15.93 -0.33 1.48
CA ASN A 483 15.58 1.06 1.25
C ASN A 483 16.76 1.99 1.61
N ALA A 484 17.90 1.77 0.97
CA ALA A 484 19.14 2.46 1.24
C ALA A 484 19.79 2.97 -0.05
N VAL A 485 20.52 4.06 0.09
CA VAL A 485 21.35 4.64 -0.96
C VAL A 485 22.82 4.48 -0.56
N VAL A 486 23.65 3.99 -1.47
CA VAL A 486 25.09 3.92 -1.27
C VAL A 486 25.76 4.89 -2.24
N GLN A 487 26.39 5.94 -1.72
CA GLN A 487 27.13 6.92 -2.48
C GLN A 487 28.52 7.15 -1.86
N ARG A 488 29.56 7.16 -2.68
CA ARG A 488 30.95 7.37 -2.24
C ARG A 488 31.35 6.51 -1.03
N GLY A 489 30.88 5.25 -1.00
CA GLY A 489 31.16 4.28 0.06
C GLY A 489 30.33 4.46 1.35
N ARG A 490 29.44 5.43 1.40
CA ARG A 490 28.55 5.69 2.55
C ARG A 490 27.15 5.17 2.27
N THR A 491 26.50 4.60 3.28
CA THR A 491 25.13 4.10 3.19
C THR A 491 24.19 5.03 3.97
N THR A 492 23.15 5.51 3.31
CA THR A 492 22.06 6.28 3.90
C THR A 492 20.78 5.44 3.85
N LEU A 493 20.17 5.18 5.01
CA LEU A 493 18.88 4.51 5.09
C LEU A 493 17.75 5.51 4.86
N VAL A 494 16.75 5.12 4.08
CA VAL A 494 15.54 5.92 3.83
C VAL A 494 14.34 5.18 4.43
N ARG A 495 13.70 5.77 5.46
CA ARG A 495 12.71 5.07 6.29
C ARG A 495 11.43 5.88 6.48
N PRO A 496 10.24 5.22 6.51
CA PRO A 496 9.02 5.87 6.94
C PRO A 496 8.94 5.90 8.48
N TYR A 497 8.78 7.10 9.02
CA TYR A 497 8.50 7.37 10.43
C TYR A 497 7.32 8.33 10.50
N PRO A 498 6.07 7.85 10.52
CA PRO A 498 4.91 8.73 10.63
C PRO A 498 4.88 9.42 11.99
N ILE A 499 4.96 10.75 12.00
CA ILE A 499 4.89 11.54 13.22
C ILE A 499 3.48 11.53 13.81
N SER A 500 3.37 11.58 15.14
CA SER A 500 2.10 11.60 15.84
C SER A 500 2.12 12.57 17.03
N LEU A 501 1.11 12.50 17.87
CA LEU A 501 0.95 13.33 19.06
C LEU A 501 1.48 12.61 20.31
N GLU A 502 1.70 13.34 21.38
CA GLU A 502 1.83 12.73 22.71
C GLU A 502 0.52 12.06 23.12
N TRP A 503 0.64 10.98 23.88
CA TRP A 503 -0.54 10.29 24.37
C TRP A 503 -0.39 9.87 25.83
N PRO A 504 -1.36 10.16 26.70
CA PRO A 504 -2.50 11.10 26.47
C PRO A 504 -2.01 12.53 26.30
N VAL A 505 -2.75 13.33 25.51
CA VAL A 505 -2.41 14.75 25.30
C VAL A 505 -2.55 15.50 26.64
N HIS A 506 -1.49 16.21 27.03
CA HIS A 506 -1.45 16.83 28.37
C HIS A 506 -2.55 17.88 28.60
N TRP A 507 -2.96 18.62 27.56
CA TRP A 507 -4.05 19.60 27.62
C TRP A 507 -5.38 19.01 28.06
N LEU A 508 -5.61 17.72 27.78
CA LEU A 508 -6.87 17.03 28.16
C LEU A 508 -6.98 16.77 29.67
N LYS A 509 -5.86 16.80 30.40
CA LYS A 509 -5.89 16.57 31.86
C LYS A 509 -6.65 17.64 32.64
N THR A 510 -6.67 18.88 32.12
CA THR A 510 -7.28 20.04 32.73
C THR A 510 -8.40 20.64 31.86
N ALA A 511 -8.69 20.03 30.73
CA ALA A 511 -9.71 20.54 29.81
C ALA A 511 -11.12 20.34 30.42
N PRO A 512 -12.03 21.31 30.21
CA PRO A 512 -13.45 21.14 30.54
C PRO A 512 -14.06 19.97 29.73
N SER A 513 -15.17 19.42 30.20
CA SER A 513 -15.88 18.35 29.47
C SER A 513 -16.31 18.81 28.05
N PRO A 514 -16.55 17.88 27.12
CA PRO A 514 -17.06 18.23 25.78
C PRO A 514 -18.36 19.04 25.83
N GLU A 515 -19.23 18.73 26.76
CA GLU A 515 -20.51 19.45 26.98
C GLU A 515 -20.27 20.90 27.45
N GLU A 516 -19.35 21.12 28.39
CA GLU A 516 -18.95 22.47 28.85
C GLU A 516 -18.23 23.24 27.74
N CYS A 517 -17.35 22.60 26.98
CA CYS A 517 -16.70 23.19 25.82
C CYS A 517 -17.74 23.63 24.79
N ARG A 518 -18.71 22.77 24.48
CA ARG A 518 -19.77 23.08 23.53
C ARG A 518 -20.63 24.26 24.00
N ALA A 519 -21.05 24.25 25.24
CA ALA A 519 -21.84 25.36 25.83
C ALA A 519 -21.05 26.69 25.74
N SER A 520 -19.77 26.69 26.10
CA SER A 520 -18.90 27.86 26.04
C SER A 520 -18.72 28.40 24.62
N VAL A 521 -18.38 27.50 23.64
CA VAL A 521 -18.18 27.90 22.24
C VAL A 521 -19.51 28.40 21.64
N PHE A 522 -20.63 27.75 21.93
CA PHE A 522 -21.93 28.16 21.41
C PHE A 522 -22.36 29.53 21.94
N ALA A 523 -22.10 29.80 23.23
CA ALA A 523 -22.33 31.12 23.80
C ALA A 523 -21.44 32.19 23.17
N GLU A 524 -20.15 31.89 22.98
CA GLU A 524 -19.17 32.80 22.35
C GLU A 524 -19.58 33.16 20.92
N LEU A 525 -20.04 32.17 20.14
CA LEU A 525 -20.40 32.33 18.74
C LEU A 525 -21.87 32.74 18.51
N GLY A 526 -22.71 32.82 19.58
CA GLY A 526 -24.10 33.13 19.49
C GLY A 526 -24.92 32.05 18.78
N LEU A 527 -24.52 30.77 18.88
CA LEU A 527 -25.20 29.63 18.25
C LEU A 527 -26.35 29.12 19.08
N LYS A 528 -27.40 28.60 18.42
CA LYS A 528 -28.50 27.93 19.08
C LYS A 528 -28.07 26.59 19.69
N PRO A 529 -28.67 26.13 20.79
CA PRO A 529 -28.28 24.86 21.43
C PRO A 529 -28.38 23.62 20.51
N ASP A 530 -29.30 23.64 19.55
CA ASP A 530 -29.58 22.56 18.59
C ASP A 530 -28.79 22.72 17.28
N ALA A 531 -27.93 23.75 17.18
CA ALA A 531 -27.09 23.94 16.01
C ALA A 531 -26.03 22.84 15.89
N LEU A 532 -25.61 22.59 14.65
CA LEU A 532 -24.49 21.70 14.27
C LEU A 532 -23.25 22.53 14.01
N LEU A 533 -22.12 22.10 14.54
CA LEU A 533 -20.87 22.81 14.47
C LEU A 533 -19.80 22.01 13.68
N GLY A 534 -19.33 22.58 12.57
CA GLY A 534 -18.13 22.14 11.89
C GLY A 534 -16.90 22.95 12.33
N VAL A 535 -15.75 22.32 12.37
CA VAL A 535 -14.48 22.98 12.69
C VAL A 535 -13.40 22.69 11.68
N GLY A 536 -12.64 23.70 11.31
CA GLY A 536 -11.36 23.61 10.59
C GLY A 536 -10.30 24.40 11.34
N VAL A 537 -9.10 23.87 11.42
CA VAL A 537 -7.97 24.51 12.09
C VAL A 537 -6.74 24.43 11.22
N ASP A 538 -6.24 25.56 10.75
CA ASP A 538 -5.03 25.62 9.93
C ASP A 538 -4.36 27.00 10.05
N ARG A 539 -3.10 27.02 9.69
CA ARG A 539 -2.50 28.29 9.23
C ARG A 539 -3.09 28.61 7.86
N LEU A 540 -3.25 29.89 7.53
CA LEU A 540 -3.63 30.33 6.19
C LEU A 540 -2.48 30.03 5.22
N ASP A 541 -2.55 28.87 4.60
CA ASP A 541 -1.60 28.33 3.63
C ASP A 541 -2.38 27.68 2.49
N TYR A 542 -2.01 27.98 1.25
CA TYR A 542 -2.69 27.48 0.06
C TYR A 542 -2.69 25.93 -0.06
N THR A 543 -1.78 25.27 0.66
CA THR A 543 -1.76 23.79 0.70
C THR A 543 -2.87 23.20 1.56
N LYS A 544 -3.58 24.01 2.35
CA LYS A 544 -4.57 23.54 3.32
C LYS A 544 -6.00 23.46 2.77
N GLY A 545 -6.24 24.01 1.56
CA GLY A 545 -7.53 23.89 0.88
C GLY A 545 -8.67 24.55 1.65
N VAL A 546 -8.43 25.73 2.21
CA VAL A 546 -9.45 26.47 2.99
C VAL A 546 -10.56 26.96 2.08
N GLU A 547 -10.25 27.35 0.85
CA GLU A 547 -11.24 27.76 -0.15
C GLU A 547 -12.12 26.59 -0.57
N GLU A 548 -11.54 25.44 -0.87
CA GLU A 548 -12.24 24.18 -1.19
C GLU A 548 -13.14 23.73 -0.04
N ARG A 549 -12.69 23.92 1.21
CA ARG A 549 -13.46 23.64 2.40
C ARG A 549 -14.71 24.51 2.47
N PHE A 550 -14.58 25.80 2.22
CA PHE A 550 -15.73 26.72 2.23
C PHE A 550 -16.68 26.45 1.06
N LEU A 551 -16.16 26.12 -0.12
CA LEU A 551 -16.99 25.70 -1.24
C LEU A 551 -17.78 24.41 -0.94
N ALA A 552 -17.19 23.45 -0.23
CA ALA A 552 -17.92 22.25 0.20
C ALA A 552 -19.04 22.59 1.20
N VAL A 553 -18.83 23.55 2.10
CA VAL A 553 -19.89 24.06 2.99
C VAL A 553 -20.98 24.79 2.19
N GLU A 554 -20.60 25.60 1.21
CA GLU A 554 -21.56 26.27 0.31
C GLU A 554 -22.41 25.24 -0.43
N SER A 555 -21.80 24.22 -1.04
CA SER A 555 -22.48 23.14 -1.74
C SER A 555 -23.42 22.35 -0.81
N LEU A 556 -22.98 22.07 0.43
CA LEU A 556 -23.84 21.46 1.46
C LEU A 556 -25.12 22.24 1.68
N LEU A 557 -25.01 23.57 1.89
CA LEU A 557 -26.17 24.43 2.18
C LEU A 557 -27.04 24.65 0.95
N GLU A 558 -26.46 24.61 -0.25
CA GLU A 558 -27.22 24.72 -1.50
C GLU A 558 -28.06 23.48 -1.76
N ARG A 559 -27.44 22.31 -1.69
CA ARG A 559 -28.07 21.03 -2.03
C ARG A 559 -28.96 20.46 -0.92
N HIS A 560 -28.69 20.83 0.35
CA HIS A 560 -29.39 20.33 1.53
C HIS A 560 -29.93 21.48 2.39
N PRO A 561 -31.03 22.13 1.95
CA PRO A 561 -31.62 23.29 2.66
C PRO A 561 -31.93 23.07 4.14
N MET A 562 -32.09 21.82 4.57
CA MET A 562 -32.36 21.45 5.97
C MET A 562 -31.21 21.84 6.93
N PHE A 563 -29.99 22.08 6.43
CA PHE A 563 -28.88 22.56 7.24
C PHE A 563 -28.76 24.08 7.31
N ARG A 564 -29.52 24.84 6.50
CA ARG A 564 -29.54 26.31 6.55
C ARG A 564 -30.12 26.77 7.90
N GLY A 565 -29.44 27.70 8.54
CA GLY A 565 -29.80 28.18 9.88
C GLY A 565 -29.45 27.22 11.02
N ARG A 566 -28.93 26.03 10.72
CA ARG A 566 -28.59 24.98 11.70
C ARG A 566 -27.13 24.58 11.70
N PHE A 567 -26.44 24.63 10.59
CA PHE A 567 -25.03 24.24 10.49
C PHE A 567 -24.14 25.50 10.37
N THR A 568 -23.18 25.64 11.25
CA THR A 568 -22.14 26.67 11.19
C THR A 568 -20.78 26.01 11.16
N PHE A 569 -19.94 26.46 10.24
CA PHE A 569 -18.55 26.04 10.12
C PHE A 569 -17.63 27.12 10.67
N VAL A 570 -16.81 26.79 11.67
CA VAL A 570 -15.81 27.69 12.25
C VAL A 570 -14.43 27.32 11.73
N GLN A 571 -13.76 28.31 11.14
CA GLN A 571 -12.37 28.20 10.71
C GLN A 571 -11.47 29.00 11.64
N LEU A 572 -10.63 28.29 12.41
CA LEU A 572 -9.51 28.90 13.12
C LEU A 572 -8.34 28.99 12.13
N ALA A 573 -7.96 30.22 11.78
CA ALA A 573 -7.06 30.51 10.67
C ALA A 573 -5.92 31.43 11.11
N ALA A 574 -4.83 30.86 11.64
CA ALA A 574 -3.66 31.65 12.03
C ALA A 574 -2.98 32.24 10.78
N PRO A 575 -2.73 33.57 10.73
CA PRO A 575 -1.94 34.17 9.66
C PRO A 575 -0.56 33.51 9.54
N SER A 576 -0.07 33.31 8.32
CA SER A 576 1.23 32.69 8.07
C SER A 576 1.93 33.41 6.92
N ARG A 577 3.26 33.61 7.03
CA ARG A 577 4.14 34.06 5.96
C ARG A 577 3.62 35.30 5.20
N THR A 578 3.05 36.24 5.92
CA THR A 578 2.39 37.46 5.37
C THR A 578 3.32 38.38 4.56
N LEU A 579 4.62 38.18 4.63
CA LEU A 579 5.60 38.87 3.79
C LEU A 579 5.59 38.33 2.33
N ILE A 580 5.09 37.15 2.10
CA ILE A 580 4.98 36.54 0.76
C ILE A 580 3.63 36.94 0.16
N GLU A 581 3.65 37.52 -1.04
CA GLU A 581 2.49 38.07 -1.74
C GLU A 581 1.35 37.04 -1.92
N ARG A 582 1.65 35.81 -2.30
CA ARG A 582 0.67 34.74 -2.48
C ARG A 582 -0.13 34.45 -1.20
N TYR A 583 0.49 34.54 -0.04
CA TYR A 583 -0.19 34.34 1.25
C TYR A 583 -1.10 35.50 1.60
N ARG A 584 -0.74 36.75 1.22
CA ARG A 584 -1.63 37.89 1.33
C ARG A 584 -2.87 37.75 0.47
N GLN A 585 -2.67 37.41 -0.80
CA GLN A 585 -3.76 37.16 -1.74
C GLN A 585 -4.70 36.07 -1.26
N LEU A 586 -4.16 34.96 -0.71
CA LEU A 586 -4.97 33.90 -0.11
C LEU A 586 -5.80 34.41 1.07
N ASN A 587 -5.22 35.24 1.95
CA ASN A 587 -5.97 35.82 3.07
C ASN A 587 -7.18 36.62 2.58
N ASP A 588 -6.97 37.45 1.56
CA ASP A 588 -8.04 38.30 0.99
C ASP A 588 -9.11 37.45 0.30
N SER A 589 -8.72 36.42 -0.48
CA SER A 589 -9.67 35.55 -1.17
C SER A 589 -10.50 34.71 -0.22
N VAL A 590 -9.91 34.15 0.84
CA VAL A 590 -10.62 33.39 1.86
C VAL A 590 -11.64 34.26 2.62
N GLU A 591 -11.29 35.51 2.94
CA GLU A 591 -12.19 36.45 3.58
C GLU A 591 -13.37 36.83 2.68
N GLN A 592 -13.09 37.17 1.42
CA GLN A 592 -14.11 37.49 0.42
C GLN A 592 -15.04 36.29 0.19
N LEU A 593 -14.51 35.08 0.09
CA LEU A 593 -15.28 33.86 -0.08
C LEU A 593 -16.20 33.63 1.11
N ALA A 594 -15.69 33.75 2.33
CA ALA A 594 -16.50 33.61 3.56
C ALA A 594 -17.61 34.67 3.61
N ALA A 595 -17.32 35.93 3.27
CA ALA A 595 -18.30 36.99 3.22
C ALA A 595 -19.41 36.72 2.19
N ARG A 596 -19.03 36.33 0.97
CA ARG A 596 -19.96 35.96 -0.11
C ARG A 596 -20.90 34.83 0.30
N ILE A 597 -20.38 33.76 0.90
CA ILE A 597 -21.18 32.62 1.35
C ILE A 597 -22.12 33.04 2.48
N ASN A 598 -21.63 33.86 3.43
CA ASN A 598 -22.44 34.37 4.53
C ASN A 598 -23.58 35.26 4.03
N GLU A 599 -23.34 36.14 3.06
CA GLU A 599 -24.37 36.99 2.43
C GLU A 599 -25.40 36.13 1.70
N ARG A 600 -24.98 35.14 0.93
CA ARG A 600 -25.86 34.25 0.15
C ARG A 600 -26.85 33.48 1.00
N PHE A 601 -26.46 33.06 2.20
CA PHE A 601 -27.29 32.24 3.09
C PHE A 601 -27.72 32.98 4.35
N ALA A 602 -27.64 34.31 4.37
CA ALA A 602 -28.01 35.13 5.51
C ALA A 602 -29.48 34.89 5.95
N GLN A 603 -29.69 34.63 7.21
CA GLN A 603 -31.03 34.51 7.86
C GLN A 603 -30.94 35.08 9.26
N GLY A 604 -31.33 36.36 9.43
CA GLY A 604 -31.13 37.04 10.72
C GLY A 604 -29.69 37.14 11.13
N THR A 605 -29.33 36.60 12.29
CA THR A 605 -27.95 36.58 12.81
C THR A 605 -27.14 35.35 12.34
N TYR A 606 -27.74 34.45 11.57
CA TYR A 606 -27.09 33.22 11.13
C TYR A 606 -25.92 33.51 10.19
N ARG A 607 -24.77 32.93 10.50
CA ARG A 607 -23.57 32.93 9.68
C ARG A 607 -23.11 31.49 9.44
N PRO A 608 -23.20 30.97 8.22
CA PRO A 608 -22.70 29.62 7.90
C PRO A 608 -21.21 29.46 8.08
N ILE A 609 -20.40 30.51 7.90
CA ILE A 609 -18.96 30.47 8.06
C ILE A 609 -18.53 31.54 9.07
N ILE A 610 -17.83 31.13 10.10
CA ILE A 610 -17.17 32.02 11.06
C ILE A 610 -15.66 31.85 10.89
N LEU A 611 -15.00 32.92 10.42
CA LEU A 611 -13.55 32.93 10.19
C LEU A 611 -12.85 33.69 11.33
N LEU A 612 -12.05 32.96 12.13
CA LEU A 612 -11.27 33.49 13.25
C LEU A 612 -9.80 33.62 12.83
N ARG A 613 -9.38 34.84 12.43
CA ARG A 613 -8.03 35.11 11.88
C ARG A 613 -7.06 35.56 12.95
N SER A 614 -6.81 34.71 13.91
CA SER A 614 -5.82 34.99 14.97
C SER A 614 -5.07 33.71 15.32
N HIS A 615 -3.94 33.89 15.99
CA HIS A 615 -3.30 32.76 16.64
C HIS A 615 -4.09 32.38 17.88
N HIS A 616 -4.39 31.08 18.00
CA HIS A 616 -5.07 30.51 19.14
C HIS A 616 -4.14 29.55 19.87
N GLU A 617 -4.08 29.68 21.18
CA GLU A 617 -3.34 28.74 22.02
C GLU A 617 -3.98 27.35 22.02
N PRO A 618 -3.19 26.28 22.23
CA PRO A 618 -3.70 24.89 22.17
C PRO A 618 -4.95 24.65 23.03
N PRO A 619 -5.09 25.14 24.28
CA PRO A 619 -6.31 24.93 25.05
C PRO A 619 -7.56 25.49 24.37
N THR A 620 -7.44 26.63 23.68
CA THR A 620 -8.56 27.21 22.91
C THR A 620 -8.89 26.34 21.71
N VAL A 621 -7.89 25.89 20.95
CA VAL A 621 -8.09 24.99 19.80
C VAL A 621 -8.77 23.70 20.23
N PHE A 622 -8.31 23.08 21.31
CA PHE A 622 -8.91 21.84 21.83
C PHE A 622 -10.36 22.04 22.32
N ARG A 623 -10.71 23.23 22.86
CA ARG A 623 -12.08 23.59 23.22
C ARG A 623 -13.00 23.56 21.99
N TYR A 624 -12.55 24.09 20.83
CA TYR A 624 -13.32 24.01 19.58
C TYR A 624 -13.43 22.58 19.05
N TYR A 625 -12.36 21.79 19.11
CA TYR A 625 -12.42 20.36 18.72
C TYR A 625 -13.45 19.58 19.56
N ARG A 626 -13.48 19.82 20.88
CA ARG A 626 -14.43 19.16 21.80
C ARG A 626 -15.86 19.60 21.58
N ALA A 627 -16.09 20.84 21.12
CA ALA A 627 -17.41 21.36 20.84
C ALA A 627 -18.01 20.89 19.49
N ALA A 628 -17.19 20.51 18.54
CA ALA A 628 -17.60 20.29 17.16
C ALA A 628 -18.24 18.92 16.91
N ASP A 629 -19.23 18.87 16.00
CA ASP A 629 -19.85 17.65 15.49
C ASP A 629 -19.02 17.02 14.36
N VAL A 630 -18.33 17.85 13.57
CA VAL A 630 -17.47 17.42 12.47
C VAL A 630 -16.19 18.27 12.41
N CYS A 631 -15.06 17.62 12.20
CA CYS A 631 -13.82 18.29 11.80
C CYS A 631 -13.53 17.98 10.34
N TYR A 632 -13.28 19.02 9.53
CA TYR A 632 -12.96 18.85 8.13
C TYR A 632 -11.54 19.33 7.83
N VAL A 633 -10.67 18.40 7.43
CA VAL A 633 -9.29 18.62 6.99
C VAL A 633 -9.23 18.46 5.48
N SER A 634 -9.13 19.58 4.76
CA SER A 634 -9.20 19.63 3.30
C SER A 634 -7.85 19.84 2.61
N SER A 635 -6.72 19.53 3.30
CA SER A 635 -5.38 19.80 2.74
C SER A 635 -5.24 19.25 1.32
N LEU A 636 -4.81 20.10 0.38
CA LEU A 636 -4.57 19.74 -1.01
C LEU A 636 -3.35 18.84 -1.16
N HIS A 637 -2.37 18.98 -0.28
CA HIS A 637 -1.25 18.08 -0.11
C HIS A 637 -0.55 18.34 1.22
N ASP A 638 -0.33 17.32 2.02
CA ASP A 638 0.30 17.44 3.34
C ASP A 638 1.14 16.20 3.66
N GLY A 639 2.27 16.40 4.34
CA GLY A 639 3.15 15.30 4.74
C GLY A 639 2.50 14.35 5.74
N MET A 640 1.81 14.89 6.75
CA MET A 640 1.07 14.12 7.75
C MET A 640 -0.30 14.73 8.02
N ASN A 641 -0.40 15.90 8.55
CA ASN A 641 -1.51 16.64 9.13
C ASN A 641 -1.82 16.23 10.58
N LEU A 642 -1.27 16.98 11.54
CA LEU A 642 -1.51 16.73 12.95
C LEU A 642 -2.88 17.20 13.43
N VAL A 643 -3.52 18.15 12.75
CA VAL A 643 -4.89 18.63 13.08
C VAL A 643 -5.89 17.49 13.10
N ALA A 644 -5.82 16.58 12.11
CA ALA A 644 -6.67 15.38 12.09
C ALA A 644 -6.47 14.52 13.35
N LYS A 645 -5.21 14.33 13.76
CA LYS A 645 -4.86 13.57 14.96
C LYS A 645 -5.26 14.30 16.24
N GLU A 646 -5.08 15.61 16.30
CA GLU A 646 -5.48 16.46 17.44
C GLU A 646 -7.00 16.41 17.67
N PHE A 647 -7.80 16.49 16.61
CA PHE A 647 -9.25 16.33 16.72
C PHE A 647 -9.62 14.97 17.31
N VAL A 648 -9.09 13.88 16.78
CA VAL A 648 -9.34 12.54 17.30
C VAL A 648 -8.91 12.41 18.76
N ALA A 649 -7.75 12.97 19.12
CA ALA A 649 -7.26 12.96 20.50
C ALA A 649 -8.17 13.76 21.44
N ALA A 650 -8.72 14.91 21.00
CA ALA A 650 -9.60 15.76 21.77
C ALA A 650 -10.96 15.14 22.11
N ARG A 651 -11.40 14.15 21.32
CA ARG A 651 -12.72 13.53 21.45
C ARG A 651 -12.70 12.29 22.36
N ASP A 652 -12.44 12.51 23.65
CA ASP A 652 -12.45 11.46 24.67
C ASP A 652 -13.88 10.98 25.00
N ASP A 653 -14.92 11.71 24.56
CA ASP A 653 -16.32 11.30 24.56
C ASP A 653 -16.65 10.31 23.41
N GLU A 654 -15.70 10.00 22.56
CA GLU A 654 -15.85 9.13 21.38
C GLU A 654 -16.95 9.61 20.41
N ARG A 655 -17.20 10.93 20.33
CA ARG A 655 -18.20 11.55 19.44
C ARG A 655 -17.50 12.42 18.38
N GLY A 656 -18.32 12.84 17.40
CA GLY A 656 -17.85 13.66 16.28
C GLY A 656 -17.23 12.84 15.17
N VAL A 657 -17.18 13.42 13.98
CA VAL A 657 -16.72 12.76 12.76
C VAL A 657 -15.55 13.53 12.15
N LEU A 658 -14.54 12.82 11.71
CA LEU A 658 -13.43 13.38 10.94
C LEU A 658 -13.70 13.18 9.45
N VAL A 659 -13.74 14.29 8.68
CA VAL A 659 -13.67 14.30 7.22
C VAL A 659 -12.25 14.69 6.85
N LEU A 660 -11.55 13.85 6.09
CA LEU A 660 -10.10 13.94 5.90
C LEU A 660 -9.71 13.80 4.43
N SER A 661 -8.91 14.75 3.96
CA SER A 661 -8.34 14.68 2.61
C SER A 661 -7.44 13.46 2.42
N GLN A 662 -7.66 12.73 1.33
CA GLN A 662 -6.83 11.61 0.90
C GLN A 662 -5.36 11.98 0.62
N PHE A 663 -5.05 13.28 0.46
CA PHE A 663 -3.72 13.79 0.16
C PHE A 663 -2.91 14.16 1.42
N THR A 664 -3.37 13.72 2.59
CA THR A 664 -2.61 13.82 3.84
C THR A 664 -1.97 12.47 4.20
N GLY A 665 -0.82 12.50 4.87
CA GLY A 665 -0.23 11.27 5.43
C GLY A 665 -1.14 10.62 6.47
N ALA A 666 -1.90 11.42 7.24
CA ALA A 666 -2.83 10.97 8.25
C ALA A 666 -3.97 10.08 7.67
N ALA A 667 -4.36 10.27 6.41
CA ALA A 667 -5.36 9.43 5.74
C ALA A 667 -4.93 7.96 5.59
N ARG A 668 -3.64 7.67 5.69
CA ARG A 668 -3.10 6.31 5.67
C ARG A 668 -3.18 5.61 7.04
N GLU A 669 -3.40 6.39 8.09
CA GLU A 669 -3.39 5.92 9.48
C GLU A 669 -4.78 5.99 10.12
N LEU A 670 -5.55 7.02 9.80
CA LEU A 670 -6.91 7.23 10.34
C LEU A 670 -7.96 6.78 9.29
N THR A 671 -7.96 5.50 8.99
CA THR A 671 -8.75 4.89 7.91
C THR A 671 -10.26 4.91 8.18
N GLU A 672 -10.67 5.08 9.44
CA GLU A 672 -12.08 5.21 9.84
C GLU A 672 -12.67 6.61 9.66
N ALA A 673 -11.83 7.60 9.26
CA ALA A 673 -12.30 8.91 8.83
C ALA A 673 -13.08 8.79 7.52
N LEU A 674 -13.94 9.77 7.22
CA LEU A 674 -14.52 9.91 5.90
C LEU A 674 -13.46 10.53 4.97
N ILE A 675 -12.85 9.68 4.15
CA ILE A 675 -11.77 10.09 3.25
C ILE A 675 -12.37 10.69 1.99
N VAL A 676 -11.91 11.88 1.61
CA VAL A 676 -12.43 12.64 0.46
C VAL A 676 -11.31 13.19 -0.42
N ASN A 677 -11.62 13.42 -1.69
CA ASN A 677 -10.81 14.25 -2.56
C ASN A 677 -11.22 15.73 -2.37
N PRO A 678 -10.40 16.61 -1.78
CA PRO A 678 -10.77 18.00 -1.53
C PRO A 678 -11.01 18.82 -2.82
N TYR A 679 -10.52 18.38 -3.97
CA TYR A 679 -10.82 19.00 -5.25
C TYR A 679 -12.22 18.64 -5.79
N ASP A 680 -12.84 17.58 -5.27
CA ASP A 680 -14.23 17.21 -5.56
C ASP A 680 -15.15 17.80 -4.48
N ILE A 681 -15.66 18.99 -4.78
CA ILE A 681 -16.52 19.74 -3.86
C ILE A 681 -17.84 18.97 -3.55
N GLU A 682 -18.34 18.21 -4.52
CA GLU A 682 -19.58 17.44 -4.36
C GLU A 682 -19.36 16.22 -3.46
N GLU A 683 -18.25 15.50 -3.64
CA GLU A 683 -17.86 14.41 -2.75
C GLU A 683 -17.66 14.92 -1.30
N ALA A 684 -16.91 16.03 -1.15
CA ALA A 684 -16.67 16.64 0.14
C ALA A 684 -17.98 17.11 0.83
N SER A 685 -18.88 17.74 0.07
CA SER A 685 -20.22 18.13 0.55
C SER A 685 -21.04 16.92 0.99
N SER A 686 -21.03 15.83 0.20
CA SER A 686 -21.75 14.59 0.53
C SER A 686 -21.18 13.91 1.79
N ALA A 687 -19.86 13.96 1.97
CA ALA A 687 -19.20 13.47 3.18
C ALA A 687 -19.59 14.29 4.42
N LEU A 688 -19.75 15.62 4.29
CA LEU A 688 -20.28 16.46 5.38
C LEU A 688 -21.71 16.07 5.73
N VAL A 689 -22.58 15.80 4.74
CA VAL A 689 -23.95 15.29 4.98
C VAL A 689 -23.92 13.98 5.76
N THR A 690 -23.08 13.05 5.31
CA THR A 690 -22.89 11.75 5.97
C THR A 690 -22.41 11.93 7.40
N ALA A 691 -21.42 12.80 7.63
CA ALA A 691 -20.88 13.09 8.95
C ALA A 691 -21.95 13.65 9.91
N LEU A 692 -22.74 14.63 9.44
CA LEU A 692 -23.75 15.31 10.25
C LEU A 692 -24.97 14.43 10.56
N ASN A 693 -25.21 13.39 9.76
CA ASN A 693 -26.30 12.43 9.97
C ASN A 693 -25.84 11.08 10.55
N MET A 694 -24.54 10.91 10.80
CA MET A 694 -23.97 9.65 11.26
C MET A 694 -24.54 9.23 12.62
N PRO A 695 -25.05 7.99 12.77
CA PRO A 695 -25.53 7.48 14.05
C PRO A 695 -24.44 7.52 15.13
N ARG A 696 -24.85 7.78 16.38
CA ARG A 696 -23.89 7.90 17.50
C ARG A 696 -23.06 6.66 17.75
N ASP A 697 -23.60 5.48 17.52
CA ASP A 697 -22.87 4.22 17.71
C ASP A 697 -21.77 4.05 16.66
N GLU A 698 -22.04 4.45 15.41
CA GLU A 698 -21.02 4.46 14.35
C GLU A 698 -19.92 5.51 14.62
N GLN A 699 -20.30 6.73 15.06
CA GLN A 699 -19.32 7.74 15.49
C GLN A 699 -18.38 7.18 16.57
N ARG A 700 -18.97 6.50 17.57
CA ARG A 700 -18.21 5.92 18.69
C ARG A 700 -17.25 4.81 18.23
N GLU A 701 -17.70 3.91 17.37
CA GLU A 701 -16.87 2.82 16.85
C GLU A 701 -15.66 3.37 16.08
N ARG A 702 -15.92 4.28 15.13
CA ARG A 702 -14.87 4.92 14.32
C ARG A 702 -13.88 5.70 15.19
N MET A 703 -14.38 6.54 16.09
CA MET A 703 -13.55 7.36 16.96
C MET A 703 -12.70 6.51 17.90
N ARG A 704 -13.27 5.44 18.49
CA ARG A 704 -12.54 4.51 19.36
C ARG A 704 -11.39 3.83 18.62
N SER A 705 -11.60 3.37 17.39
CA SER A 705 -10.56 2.75 16.58
C SER A 705 -9.41 3.73 16.30
N MET A 706 -9.72 4.93 15.82
CA MET A 706 -8.70 5.98 15.56
C MET A 706 -7.94 6.37 16.83
N ARG A 707 -8.63 6.49 17.98
CA ARG A 707 -7.99 6.81 19.26
C ARG A 707 -7.06 5.69 19.75
N ALA A 708 -7.47 4.43 19.60
CA ALA A 708 -6.64 3.28 19.92
C ALA A 708 -5.34 3.26 19.08
N PHE A 709 -5.45 3.59 17.79
CA PHE A 709 -4.30 3.75 16.91
C PHE A 709 -3.35 4.85 17.42
N LEU A 710 -3.87 6.04 17.77
CA LEU A 710 -3.04 7.14 18.26
C LEU A 710 -2.36 6.83 19.60
N ALA A 711 -3.02 6.08 20.48
CA ALA A 711 -2.45 5.63 21.73
C ALA A 711 -1.22 4.74 21.52
N GLU A 712 -1.29 3.84 20.56
CA GLU A 712 -0.19 2.92 20.23
C GLU A 712 0.92 3.61 19.42
N PHE A 713 0.54 4.40 18.38
CA PHE A 713 1.47 5.06 17.45
C PHE A 713 1.65 6.53 17.80
N ASN A 714 2.08 6.80 19.04
CA ASN A 714 2.29 8.14 19.56
C ASN A 714 3.69 8.69 19.27
N VAL A 715 3.94 9.94 19.67
CA VAL A 715 5.20 10.64 19.41
C VAL A 715 6.42 9.98 20.08
N TYR A 716 6.23 9.36 21.24
CA TYR A 716 7.33 8.69 21.95
C TYR A 716 7.80 7.43 21.21
N ARG A 717 6.86 6.72 20.57
CA ARG A 717 7.16 5.61 19.66
C ARG A 717 7.88 6.09 18.40
N TRP A 718 7.43 7.19 17.82
CA TRP A 718 8.06 7.81 16.65
C TRP A 718 9.53 8.16 16.92
N ALA A 719 9.81 8.91 17.99
CA ALA A 719 11.16 9.30 18.37
C ALA A 719 12.02 8.08 18.78
N GLY A 720 11.45 7.18 19.57
CA GLY A 720 12.12 5.96 20.01
C GLY A 720 12.61 5.09 18.86
N ARG A 721 11.77 4.88 17.83
CA ARG A 721 12.14 4.09 16.64
C ARG A 721 13.30 4.70 15.88
N MET A 722 13.29 6.01 15.60
CA MET A 722 14.39 6.69 14.91
C MET A 722 15.72 6.54 15.68
N LEU A 723 15.70 6.75 16.98
CA LEU A 723 16.91 6.70 17.80
C LEU A 723 17.43 5.29 18.03
N VAL A 724 16.55 4.29 18.11
CA VAL A 724 16.94 2.87 18.14
C VAL A 724 17.59 2.46 16.81
N ASP A 725 17.04 2.88 15.68
CA ASP A 725 17.64 2.60 14.37
C ASP A 725 19.03 3.27 14.24
N ALA A 726 19.18 4.50 14.74
CA ALA A 726 20.47 5.17 14.82
C ALA A 726 21.49 4.44 15.70
N ALA A 727 21.07 4.01 16.88
CA ALA A 727 21.93 3.25 17.78
C ALA A 727 22.41 1.92 17.17
N ARG A 728 21.55 1.25 16.40
CA ARG A 728 21.90 0.03 15.67
C ARG A 728 22.95 0.29 14.58
N LEU A 729 22.78 1.36 13.79
CA LEU A 729 23.76 1.76 12.78
C LEU A 729 25.13 2.05 13.40
N ARG A 730 25.17 2.82 14.51
CA ARG A 730 26.41 3.09 15.25
C ARG A 730 27.09 1.81 15.70
N ARG A 731 26.34 0.89 16.30
CA ARG A 731 26.87 -0.39 16.79
C ARG A 731 27.48 -1.20 15.65
N ARG A 732 26.80 -1.27 14.49
CA ARG A 732 27.33 -1.91 13.27
C ARG A 732 28.62 -1.23 12.79
N GLY A 733 28.64 0.10 12.71
CA GLY A 733 29.80 0.88 12.27
C GLY A 733 31.01 0.67 13.19
N ARG A 734 30.81 0.69 14.51
CA ARG A 734 31.87 0.42 15.51
C ARG A 734 32.44 -1.01 15.41
N LEU A 735 31.59 -2.02 15.16
CA LEU A 735 32.01 -3.41 14.96
C LEU A 735 32.82 -3.59 13.68
N THR A 736 32.38 -2.98 12.59
CA THR A 736 33.07 -3.03 11.29
C THR A 736 34.42 -2.32 11.35
N GLY A 737 34.49 -1.17 12.02
CA GLY A 737 35.75 -0.45 12.25
C GLY A 737 36.78 -1.26 13.02
N ARG A 738 36.38 -1.87 14.17
CA ARG A 738 37.25 -2.73 14.98
C ARG A 738 37.74 -3.97 14.21
N LEU A 739 36.89 -4.56 13.35
CA LEU A 739 37.28 -5.69 12.51
C LEU A 739 38.28 -5.27 11.43
N ALA A 740 38.10 -4.09 10.83
CA ALA A 740 39.05 -3.55 9.83
C ALA A 740 40.41 -3.21 10.47
N GLU A 741 40.44 -2.61 11.67
CA GLU A 741 41.68 -2.34 12.42
C GLU A 741 42.43 -3.63 12.75
N ARG A 742 41.77 -4.68 13.23
CA ARG A 742 42.38 -5.99 13.50
C ARG A 742 42.91 -6.68 12.25
N LEU A 743 42.24 -6.52 11.10
CA LEU A 743 42.71 -7.09 9.82
C LEU A 743 43.98 -6.35 9.30
N VAL A 744 44.05 -5.05 9.51
CA VAL A 744 45.27 -4.25 9.17
C VAL A 744 46.42 -4.62 10.11
N GLU A 745 46.21 -4.75 11.41
CA GLU A 745 47.22 -5.19 12.38
C GLU A 745 47.73 -6.62 12.08
N SER A 746 46.81 -7.52 11.66
CA SER A 746 47.19 -8.90 11.30
C SER A 746 47.87 -9.03 9.95
N SER A 747 47.79 -8.02 9.08
CA SER A 747 48.52 -7.97 7.77
C SER A 747 49.85 -7.26 7.85
N SER A 748 50.13 -6.57 8.96
CA SER A 748 51.39 -5.86 9.24
C SER A 748 52.30 -6.61 10.22
N SER A 749 51.82 -7.73 10.77
CA SER A 749 52.61 -8.72 11.53
C SER A 749 52.89 -9.96 10.67
#